data_64d5d7d90dd7985483fb5f49d88ce6ae
#
_entry.id   64d5d7d90dd7985483fb5f49d88ce6ae
#
_cell.length_a   1.000
_cell.length_b   1.000
_cell.length_c   1.000
_cell.angle_alpha   90.00
_cell.angle_beta   90.00
_cell.angle_gamma   90.00
#
_symmetry.space_group_name_H-M   'P 1'
#
loop_
_entity.id
_entity.type
_entity.pdbx_description
1 polymer ?
#
loop_
_entity_poly.entity_id
_entity_poly.type
_entity_poly.pdbx_seq_one_letter_code
_entity_poly.pdbx_strand_id
1 'polypeptide(L)'
;MNPPALTPEVLADLRRHNPFARPPVVKGQNIWGESFADVTSLNAHASEAVFATLSKLAAATSPLEKISSLVITASRGVGKSHLIQRIRQRLQTNGEAVFVYASADEYGDLDLINSAVLRSLASSLERPWSEGVSQWQTVAAAMVARAVQSLNSAAKAPSPVDLVNRFDQWVRSHLAKGNDLVSEITRLVSKLHPGNDPYILRAILWTLSQERGLLAVKWLAGEALETQDAADLRLPPNQKTDKEREADAFASLTKIISLLGEYHQVVICFDELDNCCTANQDGFPPVNIIMDVVKKLFDLTQQSGAAKGVMIITLVIPNDWRSVVEGGFTSISKVCSTYPNPIDLKHLNSDSIAELVSLWLQDFYSPRNINPPVPIYPFSKEELAEYGKRGLSVREGLKFLSSELDKKLDTLLAFSQPDPLKITPTERWERADLEAQEQFLPEYLEDNKLIAEVVRFCLNRIPQIARLNGTAIENVVITGTEDITPKSKNNGYLHFKILGTEAGQPVRILVAVVQQTGGFSVGAAFKRLLDYETFGCDRSCVLREENRKLRRNWKAYDYYQELVKQGGEWVHLQAEHLKPLFALKYIYDNHEQFDLSHKRLDSLKEVQRRLSQNPLIREILSQPKGQVSETALEGETLHHLHSEAEAQQILQHLADLSLPEEGLEMPTQLDLTVLEVA
;
A
#
# COMPACT_ATOMS: atom_id res chain seq x y z
N MET A 1 -35.36 -34.77 -4.77
CA MET A 1 -35.16 -34.10 -6.07
C MET A 1 -33.69 -33.73 -6.14
N ASN A 2 -32.96 -34.22 -7.12
CA ASN A 2 -31.61 -33.72 -7.35
C ASN A 2 -31.72 -32.23 -7.70
N PRO A 3 -30.91 -31.37 -7.10
CA PRO A 3 -30.90 -29.95 -7.45
C PRO A 3 -30.60 -29.80 -8.95
N PRO A 4 -31.18 -28.81 -9.65
CA PRO A 4 -30.93 -28.59 -11.06
C PRO A 4 -29.41 -28.32 -11.26
N ALA A 5 -28.80 -29.13 -12.11
CA ALA A 5 -27.41 -28.91 -12.50
C ALA A 5 -27.29 -27.57 -13.24
N LEU A 6 -26.18 -26.87 -13.09
CA LEU A 6 -25.87 -25.66 -13.88
C LEU A 6 -25.83 -26.06 -15.37
N THR A 7 -26.23 -25.12 -16.25
CA THR A 7 -26.19 -25.36 -17.70
C THR A 7 -24.75 -25.48 -18.21
N PRO A 8 -24.50 -26.16 -19.34
CA PRO A 8 -23.15 -26.26 -19.91
C PRO A 8 -22.49 -24.94 -20.17
N GLU A 9 -23.25 -23.90 -20.55
CA GLU A 9 -22.73 -22.53 -20.78
C GLU A 9 -22.20 -21.90 -19.47
N VAL A 10 -22.93 -22.09 -18.37
CA VAL A 10 -22.52 -21.63 -17.05
C VAL A 10 -21.27 -22.35 -16.55
N LEU A 11 -21.21 -23.69 -16.78
CA LEU A 11 -20.03 -24.48 -16.42
C LEU A 11 -18.81 -24.07 -17.25
N ALA A 12 -18.98 -23.78 -18.53
CA ALA A 12 -17.93 -23.29 -19.41
C ALA A 12 -17.47 -21.89 -19.01
N ASP A 13 -18.41 -21.01 -18.58
CA ASP A 13 -18.09 -19.67 -18.09
C ASP A 13 -17.34 -19.74 -16.75
N LEU A 14 -17.78 -20.62 -15.82
CA LEU A 14 -17.09 -20.86 -14.55
C LEU A 14 -15.67 -21.40 -14.76
N ARG A 15 -15.46 -22.24 -15.78
CA ARG A 15 -14.14 -22.72 -16.16
C ARG A 15 -13.28 -21.60 -16.72
N ARG A 16 -13.86 -20.78 -17.61
CA ARG A 16 -13.15 -19.64 -18.24
C ARG A 16 -12.73 -18.58 -17.23
N HIS A 17 -13.56 -18.35 -16.22
CA HIS A 17 -13.36 -17.36 -15.18
C HIS A 17 -13.22 -18.01 -13.80
N ASN A 18 -12.31 -18.99 -13.69
CA ASN A 18 -12.10 -19.72 -12.44
C ASN A 18 -11.81 -18.75 -11.28
N PRO A 19 -12.72 -18.62 -10.30
CA PRO A 19 -12.59 -17.63 -9.24
C PRO A 19 -11.38 -17.88 -8.32
N PHE A 20 -10.87 -19.12 -8.26
CA PHE A 20 -9.71 -19.47 -7.45
C PHE A 20 -8.37 -19.22 -8.17
N ALA A 21 -8.37 -18.98 -9.48
CA ALA A 21 -7.16 -18.67 -10.25
C ALA A 21 -6.59 -17.27 -9.97
N ARG A 22 -7.36 -16.40 -9.32
CA ARG A 22 -6.87 -15.07 -8.90
C ARG A 22 -5.70 -15.21 -7.94
N PRO A 23 -4.60 -14.46 -8.14
CA PRO A 23 -3.48 -14.53 -7.22
C PRO A 23 -3.91 -14.11 -5.81
N PRO A 24 -3.71 -14.97 -4.80
CA PRO A 24 -4.16 -14.71 -3.45
C PRO A 24 -3.20 -13.80 -2.68
N VAL A 25 -2.72 -12.72 -3.29
CA VAL A 25 -1.72 -11.84 -2.68
C VAL A 25 -2.36 -10.50 -2.36
N VAL A 26 -2.75 -10.34 -1.10
CA VAL A 26 -3.00 -9.00 -0.53
C VAL A 26 -1.64 -8.39 -0.25
N LYS A 27 -1.26 -7.33 -0.95
CA LYS A 27 -0.05 -6.55 -0.69
C LYS A 27 -0.34 -5.48 0.35
N GLY A 28 0.71 -4.91 0.95
CA GLY A 28 0.60 -3.82 1.91
C GLY A 28 -0.29 -2.67 1.43
N GLN A 29 -0.24 -2.36 0.13
CA GLN A 29 -1.10 -1.33 -0.48
C GLN A 29 -2.60 -1.72 -0.46
N ASN A 30 -2.92 -3.00 -0.59
CA ASN A 30 -4.30 -3.51 -0.61
C ASN A 30 -4.94 -3.57 0.79
N ILE A 31 -4.17 -3.39 1.86
CA ILE A 31 -4.72 -3.30 3.22
C ILE A 31 -5.68 -2.12 3.35
N TRP A 32 -5.49 -1.06 2.55
CA TRP A 32 -6.32 0.15 2.55
C TRP A 32 -7.48 0.11 1.54
N GLY A 33 -7.47 -0.84 0.60
CA GLY A 33 -8.49 -0.99 -0.44
C GLY A 33 -9.73 -1.76 0.00
N GLU A 34 -10.65 -1.99 -0.94
CA GLU A 34 -11.76 -2.91 -0.78
C GLU A 34 -11.24 -4.34 -0.66
N SER A 35 -11.85 -5.11 0.22
CA SER A 35 -11.35 -6.44 0.57
C SER A 35 -11.78 -7.50 -0.42
N PHE A 36 -10.93 -8.51 -0.60
CA PHE A 36 -11.40 -9.84 -0.96
C PHE A 36 -12.38 -10.34 0.11
N ALA A 37 -13.28 -11.25 -0.28
CA ALA A 37 -14.23 -11.85 0.63
C ALA A 37 -13.53 -12.38 1.90
N ASP A 38 -13.97 -11.90 3.06
CA ASP A 38 -13.34 -12.25 4.34
C ASP A 38 -13.88 -13.58 4.86
N VAL A 39 -13.00 -14.58 4.99
CA VAL A 39 -13.32 -15.86 5.63
C VAL A 39 -13.31 -15.67 7.14
N THR A 40 -14.47 -15.34 7.71
CA THR A 40 -14.60 -14.90 9.11
C THR A 40 -14.19 -15.96 10.12
N SER A 41 -14.42 -17.24 9.82
CA SER A 41 -14.00 -18.38 10.66
C SER A 41 -12.47 -18.56 10.69
N LEU A 42 -11.77 -18.15 9.62
CA LEU A 42 -10.33 -18.30 9.53
C LEU A 42 -9.63 -17.29 10.46
N ASN A 43 -8.86 -17.82 11.40
CA ASN A 43 -8.10 -17.00 12.35
C ASN A 43 -8.97 -16.04 13.20
N ALA A 44 -10.26 -16.36 13.41
CA ALA A 44 -11.17 -15.59 14.27
C ALA A 44 -10.57 -15.36 15.67
N HIS A 45 -9.93 -16.38 16.25
CA HIS A 45 -9.30 -16.31 17.56
C HIS A 45 -8.26 -15.17 17.67
N ALA A 46 -7.51 -14.90 16.58
CA ALA A 46 -6.51 -13.84 16.57
C ALA A 46 -7.17 -12.45 16.53
N SER A 47 -8.19 -12.26 15.68
CA SER A 47 -8.94 -10.99 15.64
C SER A 47 -9.71 -10.74 16.94
N GLU A 48 -10.33 -11.76 17.52
CA GLU A 48 -11.02 -11.66 18.82
C GLU A 48 -10.06 -11.28 19.95
N ALA A 49 -8.86 -11.87 19.98
CA ALA A 49 -7.82 -11.52 20.95
C ALA A 49 -7.41 -10.05 20.84
N VAL A 50 -7.28 -9.51 19.61
CA VAL A 50 -7.00 -8.09 19.36
C VAL A 50 -8.12 -7.22 19.94
N PHE A 51 -9.38 -7.50 19.61
CA PHE A 51 -10.51 -6.67 20.08
C PHE A 51 -10.79 -6.82 21.58
N ALA A 52 -10.57 -8.02 22.15
CA ALA A 52 -10.64 -8.21 23.60
C ALA A 52 -9.55 -7.38 24.32
N THR A 53 -8.36 -7.30 23.73
CA THR A 53 -7.28 -6.46 24.29
C THR A 53 -7.61 -4.99 24.19
N LEU A 54 -8.14 -4.50 23.05
CA LEU A 54 -8.59 -3.11 22.90
C LEU A 54 -9.68 -2.75 23.92
N SER A 55 -10.63 -3.64 24.15
CA SER A 55 -11.67 -3.45 25.18
C SER A 55 -11.06 -3.36 26.60
N LYS A 56 -10.05 -4.16 26.90
CA LYS A 56 -9.31 -4.07 28.19
C LYS A 56 -8.57 -2.73 28.32
N LEU A 57 -7.91 -2.27 27.25
CA LEU A 57 -7.22 -0.98 27.23
C LEU A 57 -8.22 0.19 27.43
N ALA A 58 -9.40 0.11 26.83
CA ALA A 58 -10.45 1.12 27.04
C ALA A 58 -10.89 1.18 28.51
N ALA A 59 -11.10 0.02 29.13
CA ALA A 59 -11.59 -0.09 30.52
C ALA A 59 -10.48 0.17 31.57
N ALA A 60 -9.21 0.11 31.21
CA ALA A 60 -8.11 0.32 32.14
C ALA A 60 -8.14 1.75 32.72
N THR A 61 -7.84 1.85 34.02
CA THR A 61 -7.79 3.14 34.74
C THR A 61 -6.36 3.58 35.04
N SER A 62 -5.43 2.60 35.16
CA SER A 62 -4.02 2.88 35.39
C SER A 62 -3.31 3.25 34.08
N PRO A 63 -2.51 4.34 34.03
CA PRO A 63 -1.69 4.66 32.86
C PRO A 63 -0.77 3.51 32.42
N LEU A 64 -0.29 2.71 33.36
CA LEU A 64 0.57 1.56 33.09
C LEU A 64 -0.11 0.44 32.32
N GLU A 65 -1.44 0.36 32.40
CA GLU A 65 -2.29 -0.62 31.73
C GLU A 65 -2.83 -0.12 30.38
N LYS A 66 -2.53 1.14 30.01
CA LYS A 66 -3.00 1.77 28.78
C LYS A 66 -2.13 1.44 27.54
N ILE A 67 -1.15 0.58 27.70
CA ILE A 67 -0.38 0.06 26.58
C ILE A 67 -0.39 -1.46 26.58
N SER A 68 -0.49 -2.03 25.41
CA SER A 68 -0.43 -3.46 25.20
C SER A 68 0.32 -3.78 23.89
N SER A 69 1.04 -4.89 23.91
CA SER A 69 1.74 -5.41 22.76
C SER A 69 1.46 -6.89 22.60
N LEU A 70 1.23 -7.34 21.39
CA LEU A 70 1.07 -8.76 21.07
C LEU A 70 1.82 -9.13 19.80
N VAL A 71 2.30 -10.35 19.77
CA VAL A 71 2.95 -10.94 18.60
C VAL A 71 2.02 -11.98 17.99
N ILE A 72 1.90 -11.95 16.67
CA ILE A 72 1.18 -12.95 15.89
C ILE A 72 2.19 -13.67 15.01
N THR A 73 2.28 -14.99 15.15
CA THR A 73 3.13 -15.81 14.30
C THR A 73 2.32 -16.43 13.17
N ALA A 74 2.86 -16.38 11.95
CA ALA A 74 2.19 -16.91 10.79
C ALA A 74 3.17 -17.33 9.70
N SER A 75 3.01 -18.52 9.18
CA SER A 75 3.68 -18.97 7.97
C SER A 75 3.25 -18.14 6.75
N ARG A 76 4.05 -18.15 5.68
CA ARG A 76 3.69 -17.45 4.45
C ARG A 76 2.40 -18.01 3.85
N GLY A 77 1.50 -17.10 3.44
CA GLY A 77 0.25 -17.48 2.77
C GLY A 77 -0.89 -17.94 3.68
N VAL A 78 -0.76 -17.89 5.02
CA VAL A 78 -1.79 -18.29 5.99
C VAL A 78 -2.88 -17.23 6.21
N GLY A 79 -2.72 -16.02 5.64
CA GLY A 79 -3.74 -14.96 5.73
C GLY A 79 -3.38 -13.80 6.66
N LYS A 80 -2.09 -13.50 6.89
CA LYS A 80 -1.63 -12.32 7.66
C LYS A 80 -2.35 -11.05 7.21
N SER A 81 -2.22 -10.71 5.93
CA SER A 81 -2.77 -9.47 5.37
C SER A 81 -4.30 -9.41 5.44
N HIS A 82 -5.00 -10.54 5.30
CA HIS A 82 -6.45 -10.63 5.51
C HIS A 82 -6.85 -10.33 6.95
N LEU A 83 -6.10 -10.87 7.93
CA LEU A 83 -6.33 -10.59 9.34
C LEU A 83 -6.16 -9.08 9.62
N ILE A 84 -5.09 -8.47 9.11
CA ILE A 84 -4.82 -7.03 9.28
C ILE A 84 -5.94 -6.21 8.67
N GLN A 85 -6.37 -6.55 7.47
CA GLN A 85 -7.47 -5.88 6.77
C GLN A 85 -8.78 -5.99 7.55
N ARG A 86 -9.12 -7.18 8.08
CA ARG A 86 -10.28 -7.40 8.95
C ARG A 86 -10.22 -6.51 10.20
N ILE A 87 -9.06 -6.45 10.85
CA ILE A 87 -8.84 -5.61 12.03
C ILE A 87 -9.08 -4.15 11.65
N ARG A 88 -8.42 -3.66 10.59
CA ARG A 88 -8.56 -2.27 10.11
C ARG A 88 -10.02 -1.91 9.80
N GLN A 89 -10.73 -2.75 9.04
CA GLN A 89 -12.12 -2.49 8.65
C GLN A 89 -13.04 -2.39 9.88
N ARG A 90 -12.86 -3.31 10.84
CA ARG A 90 -13.64 -3.28 12.05
C ARG A 90 -13.34 -2.05 12.93
N LEU A 91 -12.06 -1.62 13.00
CA LEU A 91 -11.68 -0.37 13.66
C LEU A 91 -12.28 0.86 12.97
N GLN A 92 -12.25 0.87 11.64
CA GLN A 92 -12.84 1.94 10.83
C GLN A 92 -14.35 2.04 11.03
N THR A 93 -15.06 0.91 11.07
CA THR A 93 -16.52 0.87 11.30
C THR A 93 -16.88 1.35 12.70
N ASN A 94 -16.09 1.01 13.72
CA ASN A 94 -16.33 1.42 15.09
C ASN A 94 -15.99 2.91 15.34
N GLY A 95 -15.07 3.50 14.57
CA GLY A 95 -14.72 4.92 14.62
C GLY A 95 -13.95 5.38 15.86
N GLU A 96 -13.65 4.49 16.82
CA GLU A 96 -13.05 4.85 18.11
C GLU A 96 -11.52 4.80 18.12
N ALA A 97 -10.89 4.19 17.10
CA ALA A 97 -9.47 3.98 17.03
C ALA A 97 -8.87 4.55 15.76
N VAL A 98 -7.59 4.88 15.81
CA VAL A 98 -6.75 5.14 14.63
C VAL A 98 -5.84 3.94 14.37
N PHE A 99 -5.59 3.67 13.11
CA PHE A 99 -4.83 2.50 12.66
C PHE A 99 -3.60 2.91 11.87
N VAL A 100 -2.44 2.43 12.30
CA VAL A 100 -1.14 2.63 11.65
C VAL A 100 -0.64 1.30 11.12
N TYR A 101 -0.34 1.24 9.83
CA TYR A 101 0.26 0.07 9.18
C TYR A 101 1.71 0.39 8.82
N ALA A 102 2.63 -0.30 9.45
CA ALA A 102 4.06 -0.15 9.30
C ALA A 102 4.62 -1.40 8.60
N SER A 103 4.77 -1.31 7.27
CA SER A 103 5.27 -2.39 6.43
C SER A 103 6.77 -2.34 6.31
N ALA A 104 7.46 -3.39 6.78
CA ALA A 104 8.91 -3.41 6.79
C ALA A 104 9.53 -3.58 5.39
N ASP A 105 8.78 -4.03 4.40
CA ASP A 105 9.24 -4.09 3.00
C ASP A 105 9.43 -2.70 2.36
N GLU A 106 8.81 -1.65 2.96
CA GLU A 106 9.02 -0.26 2.56
C GLU A 106 10.30 0.36 3.15
N TYR A 107 10.98 -0.33 4.08
CA TYR A 107 12.17 0.17 4.77
C TYR A 107 13.44 -0.15 3.97
N GLY A 108 13.92 0.85 3.23
CA GLY A 108 15.11 0.71 2.38
C GLY A 108 16.43 0.67 3.14
N ASP A 109 16.47 1.25 4.33
CA ASP A 109 17.66 1.35 5.18
C ASP A 109 17.25 1.21 6.66
N LEU A 110 17.71 0.15 7.30
CA LEU A 110 17.38 -0.14 8.70
C LEU A 110 18.13 0.75 9.71
N ASP A 111 19.18 1.44 9.27
CA ASP A 111 19.84 2.46 10.09
C ASP A 111 19.01 3.76 10.19
N LEU A 112 17.96 3.87 9.36
CA LEU A 112 16.97 4.97 9.36
C LEU A 112 15.56 4.48 9.77
N ILE A 113 15.49 3.46 10.62
CA ILE A 113 14.24 2.78 10.98
C ILE A 113 13.22 3.69 11.65
N ASN A 114 13.65 4.59 12.54
CA ASN A 114 12.73 5.49 13.25
C ASN A 114 12.09 6.48 12.28
N SER A 115 12.86 7.01 11.34
CA SER A 115 12.36 7.86 10.25
C SER A 115 11.40 7.12 9.34
N ALA A 116 11.66 5.84 9.07
CA ALA A 116 10.79 4.99 8.26
C ALA A 116 9.46 4.74 8.98
N VAL A 117 9.48 4.39 10.26
CA VAL A 117 8.27 4.17 11.07
C VAL A 117 7.47 5.47 11.21
N LEU A 118 8.13 6.62 11.39
CA LEU A 118 7.47 7.93 11.44
C LEU A 118 6.73 8.24 10.12
N ARG A 119 7.36 7.96 8.97
CA ARG A 119 6.70 8.09 7.65
C ARG A 119 5.52 7.14 7.50
N SER A 120 5.67 5.87 7.91
CA SER A 120 4.56 4.89 7.88
C SER A 120 3.39 5.33 8.75
N LEU A 121 3.66 5.92 9.92
CA LEU A 121 2.64 6.52 10.77
C LEU A 121 1.93 7.68 10.04
N ALA A 122 2.70 8.64 9.53
CA ALA A 122 2.15 9.81 8.86
C ALA A 122 1.31 9.44 7.64
N SER A 123 1.79 8.54 6.79
CA SER A 123 1.09 8.07 5.60
C SER A 123 -0.15 7.24 5.93
N SER A 124 -0.10 6.41 6.98
CA SER A 124 -1.27 5.65 7.44
C SER A 124 -2.39 6.57 7.91
N LEU A 125 -2.06 7.62 8.66
CA LEU A 125 -3.03 8.57 9.19
C LEU A 125 -3.57 9.54 8.12
N GLU A 126 -2.90 9.67 6.97
CA GLU A 126 -3.40 10.42 5.81
C GLU A 126 -4.52 9.66 5.06
N ARG A 127 -4.60 8.33 5.22
CA ARG A 127 -5.60 7.53 4.52
C ARG A 127 -7.03 7.89 4.91
N PRO A 128 -7.98 7.87 3.94
CA PRO A 128 -9.40 8.04 4.21
C PRO A 128 -9.88 7.06 5.26
N TRP A 129 -10.65 7.55 6.23
CA TRP A 129 -11.10 6.73 7.36
C TRP A 129 -12.61 6.66 7.48
N SER A 130 -13.27 7.77 7.71
CA SER A 130 -14.72 7.85 7.85
C SER A 130 -15.26 9.03 7.05
N GLU A 131 -16.36 8.86 6.34
CA GLU A 131 -17.07 9.91 5.61
C GLU A 131 -16.16 10.76 4.68
N GLY A 132 -15.10 10.16 4.15
CA GLY A 132 -14.15 10.83 3.25
C GLY A 132 -13.09 11.70 3.93
N VAL A 133 -13.08 11.78 5.27
CA VAL A 133 -12.01 12.46 6.02
C VAL A 133 -10.88 11.49 6.39
N SER A 134 -9.65 12.00 6.48
CA SER A 134 -8.49 11.19 6.89
C SER A 134 -8.47 10.95 8.41
N GLN A 135 -7.66 9.99 8.84
CA GLN A 135 -7.45 9.75 10.28
C GLN A 135 -6.83 10.99 10.96
N TRP A 136 -5.89 11.69 10.32
CA TRP A 136 -5.35 12.96 10.82
C TRP A 136 -6.44 13.99 11.06
N GLN A 137 -7.36 14.16 10.11
CA GLN A 137 -8.46 15.09 10.19
C GLN A 137 -9.45 14.71 11.32
N THR A 138 -9.68 13.42 11.52
CA THR A 138 -10.48 12.91 12.63
C THR A 138 -9.86 13.27 13.99
N VAL A 139 -8.55 13.08 14.14
CA VAL A 139 -7.82 13.46 15.37
C VAL A 139 -7.84 14.98 15.57
N ALA A 140 -7.54 15.75 14.53
CA ALA A 140 -7.58 17.22 14.60
C ALA A 140 -8.97 17.74 14.98
N ALA A 141 -10.04 17.11 14.46
CA ALA A 141 -11.41 17.43 14.83
C ALA A 141 -11.69 17.14 16.30
N ALA A 142 -11.21 16.02 16.83
CA ALA A 142 -11.33 15.70 18.26
C ALA A 142 -10.56 16.71 19.14
N MET A 143 -9.40 17.19 18.68
CA MET A 143 -8.66 18.25 19.38
C MET A 143 -9.45 19.56 19.41
N VAL A 144 -10.02 19.98 18.27
CA VAL A 144 -10.86 21.19 18.19
C VAL A 144 -12.09 21.04 19.07
N ALA A 145 -12.76 19.88 19.00
CA ALA A 145 -13.95 19.60 19.81
C ALA A 145 -13.67 19.75 21.31
N ARG A 146 -12.55 19.19 21.80
CA ARG A 146 -12.14 19.27 23.19
C ARG A 146 -11.77 20.71 23.60
N ALA A 147 -11.12 21.46 22.69
CA ALA A 147 -10.84 22.87 22.92
C ALA A 147 -12.12 23.71 23.04
N VAL A 148 -13.08 23.51 22.15
CA VAL A 148 -14.40 24.19 22.21
C VAL A 148 -15.16 23.84 23.48
N GLN A 149 -15.21 22.56 23.85
CA GLN A 149 -15.88 22.09 25.08
C GLN A 149 -15.21 22.63 26.35
N SER A 150 -13.90 22.89 26.33
CA SER A 150 -13.21 23.51 27.47
C SER A 150 -13.61 24.97 27.69
N LEU A 151 -14.02 25.68 26.64
CA LEU A 151 -14.52 27.05 26.72
C LEU A 151 -15.99 27.12 27.05
N ASN A 152 -16.75 26.21 26.49
CA ASN A 152 -18.20 26.11 26.74
C ASN A 152 -18.63 24.61 26.73
N SER A 153 -18.89 24.06 27.90
CA SER A 153 -19.24 22.65 28.07
C SER A 153 -20.55 22.25 27.37
N ALA A 154 -21.42 23.21 27.08
CA ALA A 154 -22.70 23.02 26.38
C ALA A 154 -22.55 23.15 24.86
N ALA A 155 -21.39 23.60 24.35
CA ALA A 155 -21.17 23.76 22.92
C ALA A 155 -21.16 22.41 22.21
N LYS A 156 -21.93 22.30 21.13
CA LYS A 156 -21.90 21.13 20.25
C LYS A 156 -20.62 21.15 19.42
N ALA A 157 -19.84 20.08 19.49
CA ALA A 157 -18.66 19.94 18.65
C ALA A 157 -19.07 19.78 17.17
N PRO A 158 -18.39 20.49 16.24
CA PRO A 158 -18.63 20.29 14.82
C PRO A 158 -18.19 18.89 14.38
N SER A 159 -18.84 18.35 13.33
CA SER A 159 -18.40 17.08 12.75
C SER A 159 -17.04 17.21 12.07
N PRO A 160 -16.25 16.14 11.95
CA PRO A 160 -14.99 16.19 11.22
C PRO A 160 -15.15 16.69 9.78
N VAL A 161 -16.21 16.28 9.09
CA VAL A 161 -16.52 16.70 7.72
C VAL A 161 -16.80 18.19 7.63
N ASP A 162 -17.62 18.72 8.57
CA ASP A 162 -17.91 20.16 8.61
C ASP A 162 -16.66 20.99 8.89
N LEU A 163 -15.79 20.49 9.79
CA LEU A 163 -14.52 21.14 10.07
C LEU A 163 -13.63 21.22 8.83
N VAL A 164 -13.43 20.10 8.15
CA VAL A 164 -12.59 20.05 6.92
C VAL A 164 -13.15 20.98 5.84
N ASN A 165 -14.45 20.95 5.62
CA ASN A 165 -15.10 21.77 4.56
C ASN A 165 -15.06 23.28 4.84
N ARG A 166 -14.99 23.70 6.11
CA ARG A 166 -15.04 25.12 6.49
C ARG A 166 -13.74 25.67 7.04
N PHE A 167 -12.75 24.82 7.31
CA PHE A 167 -11.52 25.22 8.01
C PHE A 167 -10.78 26.33 7.30
N ASP A 168 -10.51 26.20 6.01
CA ASP A 168 -9.77 27.20 5.24
C ASP A 168 -10.50 28.53 5.17
N GLN A 169 -11.85 28.50 5.07
CA GLN A 169 -12.67 29.71 5.14
C GLN A 169 -12.55 30.41 6.49
N TRP A 170 -12.62 29.64 7.59
CA TRP A 170 -12.48 30.20 8.95
C TRP A 170 -11.08 30.79 9.17
N VAL A 171 -10.01 30.09 8.74
CA VAL A 171 -8.65 30.59 8.82
C VAL A 171 -8.54 31.93 8.08
N ARG A 172 -9.03 32.02 6.85
CA ARG A 172 -8.99 33.27 6.06
C ARG A 172 -9.81 34.37 6.73
N SER A 173 -11.00 34.08 7.23
CA SER A 173 -11.85 35.06 7.90
C SER A 173 -11.22 35.62 9.17
N HIS A 174 -10.54 34.78 9.98
CA HIS A 174 -9.84 35.23 11.17
C HIS A 174 -8.60 36.05 10.82
N LEU A 175 -7.85 35.62 9.80
CA LEU A 175 -6.66 36.34 9.32
C LEU A 175 -7.01 37.75 8.83
N ALA A 176 -8.13 37.92 8.10
CA ALA A 176 -8.64 39.22 7.66
C ALA A 176 -8.99 40.16 8.82
N LYS A 177 -9.28 39.62 10.00
CA LYS A 177 -9.50 40.36 11.24
C LYS A 177 -8.23 40.56 12.07
N GLY A 178 -7.05 40.15 11.58
CA GLY A 178 -5.78 40.23 12.26
C GLY A 178 -5.51 39.13 13.29
N ASN A 179 -6.36 38.08 13.33
CA ASN A 179 -6.27 36.99 14.28
C ASN A 179 -5.73 35.71 13.59
N ASP A 180 -4.96 34.90 14.31
CA ASP A 180 -4.49 33.61 13.83
C ASP A 180 -5.24 32.48 14.54
N LEU A 181 -6.30 31.98 13.90
CA LEU A 181 -7.16 30.92 14.42
C LEU A 181 -6.36 29.66 14.82
N VAL A 182 -5.41 29.21 13.99
CA VAL A 182 -4.64 28.01 14.28
C VAL A 182 -3.73 28.18 15.48
N SER A 183 -3.14 29.37 15.65
CA SER A 183 -2.35 29.71 16.85
C SER A 183 -3.22 29.75 18.11
N GLU A 184 -4.43 30.28 18.01
CA GLU A 184 -5.36 30.34 19.13
C GLU A 184 -5.79 28.94 19.57
N ILE A 185 -6.21 28.09 18.63
CA ILE A 185 -6.58 26.69 18.93
C ILE A 185 -5.35 25.93 19.47
N THR A 186 -4.18 26.09 18.86
CA THR A 186 -2.94 25.45 19.34
C THR A 186 -2.66 25.80 20.79
N ARG A 187 -2.82 27.09 21.18
CA ARG A 187 -2.60 27.58 22.54
C ARG A 187 -3.61 26.98 23.53
N LEU A 188 -4.88 26.86 23.13
CA LEU A 188 -5.91 26.22 23.96
C LEU A 188 -5.61 24.73 24.19
N VAL A 189 -5.29 24.01 23.12
CA VAL A 189 -4.95 22.59 23.23
C VAL A 189 -3.68 22.38 24.04
N SER A 190 -2.69 23.27 23.91
CA SER A 190 -1.45 23.21 24.72
C SER A 190 -1.73 23.44 26.21
N LYS A 191 -2.71 24.28 26.58
CA LYS A 191 -3.13 24.44 27.98
C LYS A 191 -3.80 23.18 28.54
N LEU A 192 -4.57 22.47 27.72
CA LEU A 192 -5.21 21.22 28.11
C LEU A 192 -4.18 20.06 28.24
N HIS A 193 -3.08 20.14 27.52
CA HIS A 193 -2.02 19.14 27.46
C HIS A 193 -0.63 19.78 27.57
N PRO A 194 -0.21 20.23 28.77
CA PRO A 194 1.00 21.04 28.95
C PRO A 194 2.32 20.39 28.54
N GLY A 195 2.33 19.06 28.41
CA GLY A 195 3.53 18.29 28.01
C GLY A 195 3.72 18.12 26.50
N ASN A 196 2.75 18.53 25.69
CA ASN A 196 2.77 18.27 24.25
C ASN A 196 3.53 19.36 23.47
N ASP A 197 4.17 18.92 22.39
CA ASP A 197 4.93 19.80 21.50
C ASP A 197 3.97 20.70 20.69
N PRO A 198 4.03 22.04 20.84
CA PRO A 198 3.12 22.95 20.16
C PRO A 198 3.24 22.92 18.64
N TYR A 199 4.40 22.54 18.07
CA TYR A 199 4.56 22.40 16.63
C TYR A 199 3.85 21.14 16.11
N ILE A 200 3.89 20.03 16.86
CA ILE A 200 3.12 18.82 16.52
C ILE A 200 1.63 19.11 16.59
N LEU A 201 1.15 19.76 17.65
CA LEU A 201 -0.25 20.17 17.78
C LEU A 201 -0.70 21.02 16.58
N ARG A 202 0.11 22.03 16.22
CA ARG A 202 -0.13 22.92 15.10
C ARG A 202 -0.17 22.17 13.77
N ALA A 203 0.78 21.28 13.54
CA ALA A 203 0.83 20.49 12.31
C ALA A 203 -0.40 19.59 12.17
N ILE A 204 -0.84 18.95 13.26
CA ILE A 204 -2.08 18.13 13.24
C ILE A 204 -3.30 19.00 12.94
N LEU A 205 -3.43 20.18 13.53
CA LEU A 205 -4.53 21.10 13.21
C LEU A 205 -4.53 21.54 11.75
N TRP A 206 -3.35 21.77 11.15
CA TRP A 206 -3.24 22.09 9.74
C TRP A 206 -3.68 20.98 8.80
N THR A 207 -3.77 19.72 9.26
CA THR A 207 -4.32 18.63 8.42
C THR A 207 -5.79 18.82 8.09
N LEU A 208 -6.52 19.67 8.82
CA LEU A 208 -7.90 20.07 8.50
C LEU A 208 -7.99 20.92 7.23
N SER A 209 -6.91 21.60 6.85
CA SER A 209 -6.86 22.44 5.65
C SER A 209 -6.81 21.58 4.39
N GLN A 210 -7.68 21.84 3.43
CA GLN A 210 -7.63 21.22 2.11
C GLN A 210 -6.45 21.77 1.28
N GLU A 211 -6.08 23.04 1.51
CA GLU A 211 -5.00 23.71 0.78
C GLU A 211 -3.61 23.34 1.33
N ARG A 212 -3.47 23.21 2.64
CA ARG A 212 -2.17 23.10 3.34
C ARG A 212 -1.99 21.78 4.09
N GLY A 213 -3.01 20.94 4.17
CA GLY A 213 -2.98 19.70 4.93
C GLY A 213 -1.86 18.75 4.51
N LEU A 214 -1.60 18.64 3.20
CA LEU A 214 -0.51 17.81 2.69
C LEU A 214 0.88 18.27 3.15
N LEU A 215 1.12 19.57 3.24
CA LEU A 215 2.37 20.12 3.77
C LEU A 215 2.53 19.80 5.26
N ALA A 216 1.44 19.88 6.01
CA ALA A 216 1.43 19.50 7.42
C ALA A 216 1.73 18.01 7.62
N VAL A 217 1.16 17.12 6.79
CA VAL A 217 1.45 15.68 6.82
C VAL A 217 2.92 15.40 6.48
N LYS A 218 3.49 16.07 5.49
CA LYS A 218 4.93 15.97 5.18
C LYS A 218 5.79 16.36 6.38
N TRP A 219 5.43 17.45 7.05
CA TRP A 219 6.16 17.88 8.25
C TRP A 219 6.06 16.84 9.36
N LEU A 220 4.87 16.28 9.60
CA LEU A 220 4.64 15.22 10.58
C LEU A 220 5.39 13.92 10.24
N ALA A 221 5.63 13.66 8.96
CA ALA A 221 6.49 12.58 8.48
C ALA A 221 7.99 12.82 8.70
N GLY A 222 8.38 13.99 9.24
CA GLY A 222 9.78 14.38 9.42
C GLY A 222 10.45 14.87 8.13
N GLU A 223 9.68 15.11 7.06
CA GLU A 223 10.21 15.62 5.79
C GLU A 223 10.52 17.12 5.90
N ALA A 224 11.51 17.57 5.12
CA ALA A 224 11.83 18.98 5.01
C ALA A 224 10.74 19.71 4.21
N LEU A 225 10.36 20.90 4.67
CA LEU A 225 9.53 21.83 3.92
C LEU A 225 10.39 22.94 3.31
N GLU A 226 9.92 23.51 2.22
CA GLU A 226 10.44 24.79 1.72
C GLU A 226 10.27 25.86 2.79
N THR A 227 11.20 26.83 2.82
CA THR A 227 11.22 27.85 3.87
C THR A 227 9.91 28.64 3.90
N GLN A 228 9.34 28.95 2.74
CA GLN A 228 8.07 29.68 2.63
C GLN A 228 6.90 28.83 3.15
N ASP A 229 6.78 27.56 2.73
CA ASP A 229 5.74 26.64 3.18
C ASP A 229 5.77 26.46 4.71
N ALA A 230 6.97 26.30 5.27
CA ALA A 230 7.15 26.20 6.71
C ALA A 230 6.72 27.49 7.43
N ALA A 231 7.06 28.66 6.87
CA ALA A 231 6.66 29.96 7.41
C ALA A 231 5.14 30.15 7.37
N ASP A 232 4.48 29.74 6.28
CA ASP A 232 3.03 29.82 6.11
C ASP A 232 2.26 28.96 7.14
N LEU A 233 2.83 27.80 7.47
CA LEU A 233 2.31 26.94 8.53
C LEU A 233 2.78 27.37 9.93
N ARG A 234 3.74 28.28 10.02
CA ARG A 234 4.49 28.65 11.24
C ARG A 234 5.10 27.44 11.94
N LEU A 235 5.73 26.58 11.14
CA LEU A 235 6.46 25.38 11.57
C LEU A 235 7.95 25.56 11.25
N PRO A 236 8.87 24.93 12.00
CA PRO A 236 10.26 24.87 11.61
C PRO A 236 10.43 24.06 10.31
N PRO A 237 11.34 24.42 9.41
CA PRO A 237 11.41 23.82 8.07
C PRO A 237 11.97 22.39 8.00
N ASN A 238 12.37 21.78 9.12
CA ASN A 238 12.93 20.42 9.20
C ASN A 238 14.13 20.16 8.25
N GLN A 239 14.90 21.20 7.91
CA GLN A 239 16.08 21.10 7.06
C GLN A 239 17.24 20.46 7.84
N LYS A 240 17.25 19.14 7.94
CA LYS A 240 18.21 18.35 8.71
C LYS A 240 18.83 17.27 7.82
N THR A 241 20.01 16.82 8.18
CA THR A 241 20.65 15.64 7.57
C THR A 241 19.87 14.36 7.94
N ASP A 242 20.06 13.28 7.18
CA ASP A 242 19.38 12.01 7.45
C ASP A 242 19.66 11.48 8.86
N LYS A 243 20.89 11.65 9.37
CA LYS A 243 21.27 11.27 10.73
C LYS A 243 20.57 12.09 11.81
N GLU A 244 20.45 13.40 11.59
CA GLU A 244 19.74 14.27 12.53
C GLU A 244 18.24 13.98 12.52
N ARG A 245 17.66 13.71 11.33
CA ARG A 245 16.27 13.31 11.22
C ARG A 245 16.01 11.99 11.94
N GLU A 246 16.90 11.01 11.77
CA GLU A 246 16.78 9.71 12.44
C GLU A 246 16.83 9.86 13.97
N ALA A 247 17.73 10.68 14.48
CA ALA A 247 17.83 10.94 15.92
C ALA A 247 16.55 11.57 16.49
N ASP A 248 15.91 12.48 15.75
CA ASP A 248 14.71 13.18 16.18
C ASP A 248 13.41 12.41 15.90
N ALA A 249 13.43 11.51 14.92
CA ALA A 249 12.25 10.79 14.46
C ALA A 249 11.60 9.98 15.57
N PHE A 250 12.40 9.32 16.40
CA PHE A 250 11.87 8.49 17.48
C PHE A 250 11.19 9.33 18.58
N ALA A 251 11.76 10.48 18.92
CA ALA A 251 11.15 11.42 19.87
C ALA A 251 9.84 11.99 19.31
N SER A 252 9.81 12.36 18.03
CA SER A 252 8.62 12.83 17.34
C SER A 252 7.53 11.76 17.28
N LEU A 253 7.90 10.52 16.91
CA LEU A 253 7.03 9.35 16.88
C LEU A 253 6.34 9.13 18.24
N THR A 254 7.13 9.14 19.31
CA THR A 254 6.61 8.93 20.67
C THR A 254 5.65 10.03 21.09
N LYS A 255 6.00 11.31 20.84
CA LYS A 255 5.13 12.46 21.14
C LYS A 255 3.81 12.39 20.36
N ILE A 256 3.87 12.04 19.09
CA ILE A 256 2.68 11.89 18.24
C ILE A 256 1.80 10.75 18.77
N ILE A 257 2.35 9.57 19.01
CA ILE A 257 1.57 8.42 19.54
C ILE A 257 0.91 8.76 20.87
N SER A 258 1.63 9.38 21.79
CA SER A 258 1.08 9.83 23.08
C SER A 258 -0.08 10.80 22.87
N LEU A 259 0.07 11.79 21.99
CA LEU A 259 -0.96 12.76 21.70
C LEU A 259 -2.20 12.10 21.04
N LEU A 260 -2.00 11.21 20.06
CA LEU A 260 -3.08 10.44 19.45
C LEU A 260 -3.85 9.65 20.52
N GLY A 261 -3.10 9.00 21.44
CA GLY A 261 -3.64 8.21 22.54
C GLY A 261 -4.48 8.99 23.57
N GLU A 262 -4.41 10.33 23.57
CA GLU A 262 -5.29 11.18 24.38
C GLU A 262 -6.71 11.28 23.78
N TYR A 263 -6.85 11.14 22.48
CA TYR A 263 -8.10 11.34 21.76
C TYR A 263 -8.73 10.04 21.26
N HIS A 264 -7.93 9.12 20.77
CA HIS A 264 -8.35 7.85 20.18
C HIS A 264 -7.52 6.69 20.70
N GLN A 265 -8.05 5.48 20.67
CA GLN A 265 -7.20 4.31 20.76
C GLN A 265 -6.25 4.27 19.56
N VAL A 266 -4.99 3.90 19.76
CA VAL A 266 -3.99 3.81 18.68
C VAL A 266 -3.63 2.35 18.48
N VAL A 267 -3.78 1.85 17.26
CA VAL A 267 -3.35 0.49 16.88
C VAL A 267 -2.23 0.61 15.87
N ILE A 268 -1.06 0.11 16.22
CA ILE A 268 0.13 0.09 15.37
C ILE A 268 0.43 -1.34 14.97
N CYS A 269 0.45 -1.62 13.68
CA CYS A 269 0.68 -2.95 13.13
C CYS A 269 1.99 -2.98 12.34
N PHE A 270 2.96 -3.77 12.81
CA PHE A 270 4.20 -4.07 12.09
C PHE A 270 4.05 -5.38 11.32
N ASP A 271 4.27 -5.34 10.00
CA ASP A 271 4.13 -6.49 9.11
C ASP A 271 5.30 -6.58 8.11
N GLU A 272 5.33 -7.64 7.31
CA GLU A 272 6.30 -7.91 6.23
C GLU A 272 7.77 -7.94 6.68
N LEU A 273 8.03 -8.31 7.95
CA LEU A 273 9.38 -8.38 8.51
C LEU A 273 10.28 -9.38 7.77
N ASP A 274 9.68 -10.40 7.18
CA ASP A 274 10.36 -11.46 6.41
C ASP A 274 10.72 -11.06 4.96
N ASN A 275 10.24 -9.91 4.49
CA ASN A 275 10.53 -9.35 3.17
C ASN A 275 11.49 -8.15 3.23
N CYS A 276 11.88 -7.73 4.42
CA CYS A 276 12.80 -6.62 4.63
C CYS A 276 14.22 -6.97 4.13
N CYS A 277 15.00 -5.92 3.86
CA CYS A 277 16.37 -6.02 3.37
C CYS A 277 17.29 -6.84 4.28
N THR A 278 18.52 -7.04 3.81
CA THR A 278 19.62 -7.64 4.58
C THR A 278 19.85 -6.91 5.91
N ALA A 279 20.49 -7.59 6.86
CA ALA A 279 20.90 -7.01 8.13
C ALA A 279 21.46 -5.58 8.00
N ASN A 280 21.32 -4.77 9.03
CA ASN A 280 21.90 -3.42 9.09
C ASN A 280 23.44 -3.48 9.03
N GLN A 281 24.11 -2.31 9.08
CA GLN A 281 25.58 -2.22 9.04
C GLN A 281 26.25 -3.01 10.19
N ASP A 282 25.58 -3.13 11.33
CA ASP A 282 26.07 -3.88 12.50
C ASP A 282 25.76 -5.40 12.43
N GLY A 283 25.08 -5.86 11.38
CA GLY A 283 24.76 -7.28 11.15
C GLY A 283 23.52 -7.79 11.89
N PHE A 284 22.70 -6.92 12.49
CA PHE A 284 21.46 -7.33 13.15
C PHE A 284 20.35 -7.66 12.14
N PRO A 285 19.64 -8.79 12.33
CA PRO A 285 18.48 -9.13 11.50
C PRO A 285 17.36 -8.08 11.61
N PRO A 286 16.60 -7.83 10.56
CA PRO A 286 15.48 -6.86 10.55
C PRO A 286 14.49 -7.06 11.70
N VAL A 287 14.15 -8.31 12.00
CA VAL A 287 13.21 -8.64 13.06
C VAL A 287 13.69 -8.13 14.43
N ASN A 288 14.99 -8.24 14.73
CA ASN A 288 15.53 -7.78 16.01
C ASN A 288 15.50 -6.26 16.14
N ILE A 289 15.76 -5.55 15.05
CA ILE A 289 15.71 -4.07 15.00
C ILE A 289 14.28 -3.60 15.25
N ILE A 290 13.29 -4.19 14.57
CA ILE A 290 11.89 -3.84 14.75
C ILE A 290 11.39 -4.22 16.16
N MET A 291 11.79 -5.37 16.70
CA MET A 291 11.46 -5.74 18.09
C MET A 291 12.04 -4.74 19.10
N ASP A 292 13.22 -4.18 18.84
CA ASP A 292 13.79 -3.13 19.71
C ASP A 292 12.99 -1.82 19.58
N VAL A 293 12.53 -1.45 18.40
CA VAL A 293 11.62 -0.31 18.20
C VAL A 293 10.31 -0.53 18.96
N VAL A 294 9.69 -1.71 18.83
CA VAL A 294 8.45 -2.08 19.55
C VAL A 294 8.65 -1.96 21.05
N LYS A 295 9.74 -2.52 21.58
CA LYS A 295 10.10 -2.42 23.00
C LYS A 295 10.24 -0.98 23.46
N LYS A 296 10.99 -0.15 22.71
CA LYS A 296 11.19 1.26 23.03
C LYS A 296 9.88 2.04 23.01
N LEU A 297 9.03 1.80 22.01
CA LEU A 297 7.70 2.41 21.93
C LEU A 297 6.83 1.99 23.11
N PHE A 298 6.86 0.71 23.49
CA PHE A 298 6.15 0.21 24.68
C PHE A 298 6.59 0.95 25.95
N ASP A 299 7.89 1.02 26.20
CA ASP A 299 8.44 1.63 27.41
C ASP A 299 8.09 3.12 27.52
N LEU A 300 8.27 3.87 26.43
CA LEU A 300 8.03 5.31 26.44
C LEU A 300 6.53 5.65 26.48
N THR A 301 5.69 4.89 25.78
CA THR A 301 4.24 5.09 25.85
C THR A 301 3.70 4.75 27.23
N GLN A 302 4.26 3.74 27.90
CA GLN A 302 3.92 3.41 29.28
C GLN A 302 4.28 4.55 30.25
N GLN A 303 5.39 5.24 30.01
CA GLN A 303 5.84 6.39 30.82
C GLN A 303 5.04 7.65 30.56
N SER A 304 4.72 7.95 29.29
CA SER A 304 4.00 9.17 28.91
C SER A 304 2.51 9.12 29.23
N GLY A 305 1.93 7.92 29.35
CA GLY A 305 0.52 7.70 29.47
C GLY A 305 -0.26 7.95 28.17
N ALA A 306 -1.31 7.20 27.92
CA ALA A 306 -2.23 7.39 26.80
C ALA A 306 -3.65 7.17 27.30
N ALA A 307 -4.47 8.22 27.39
CA ALA A 307 -5.78 8.14 28.06
C ALA A 307 -6.71 7.09 27.46
N LYS A 308 -6.68 6.93 26.12
CA LYS A 308 -7.51 5.95 25.39
C LYS A 308 -6.85 4.60 25.18
N GLY A 309 -5.54 4.55 25.22
CA GLY A 309 -4.73 3.34 25.08
C GLY A 309 -4.05 3.16 23.74
N VAL A 310 -2.93 2.45 23.78
CA VAL A 310 -2.09 2.11 22.61
C VAL A 310 -1.90 0.61 22.53
N MET A 311 -2.09 0.04 21.34
CA MET A 311 -1.88 -1.37 21.07
C MET A 311 -0.85 -1.54 19.95
N ILE A 312 0.16 -2.35 20.17
CA ILE A 312 1.15 -2.71 19.17
C ILE A 312 0.95 -4.16 18.76
N ILE A 313 0.80 -4.41 17.48
CA ILE A 313 0.67 -5.74 16.88
C ILE A 313 1.90 -5.98 16.02
N THR A 314 2.61 -7.07 16.25
CA THR A 314 3.77 -7.43 15.42
C THR A 314 3.55 -8.79 14.79
N LEU A 315 3.58 -8.85 13.45
CA LEU A 315 3.44 -10.09 12.70
C LEU A 315 4.80 -10.59 12.25
N VAL A 316 5.11 -11.83 12.62
CA VAL A 316 6.39 -12.47 12.32
C VAL A 316 6.19 -13.88 11.79
N ILE A 317 7.16 -14.40 11.05
CA ILE A 317 7.18 -15.84 10.74
C ILE A 317 7.73 -16.62 11.94
N PRO A 318 7.29 -17.89 12.14
CA PRO A 318 7.70 -18.68 13.32
C PRO A 318 9.23 -18.83 13.48
N ASN A 319 9.96 -18.91 12.37
CA ASN A 319 11.43 -19.04 12.42
C ASN A 319 12.09 -17.76 12.92
N ASP A 320 11.63 -16.58 12.47
CA ASP A 320 12.18 -15.29 12.93
C ASP A 320 11.87 -15.07 14.41
N TRP A 321 10.65 -15.42 14.85
CA TRP A 321 10.33 -15.38 16.26
C TRP A 321 11.23 -16.29 17.10
N ARG A 322 11.49 -17.52 16.64
CA ARG A 322 12.42 -18.42 17.31
C ARG A 322 13.83 -17.82 17.40
N SER A 323 14.30 -17.21 16.34
CA SER A 323 15.61 -16.51 16.31
C SER A 323 15.67 -15.36 17.31
N VAL A 324 14.58 -14.61 17.50
CA VAL A 324 14.49 -13.55 18.52
C VAL A 324 14.62 -14.14 19.94
N VAL A 325 13.90 -15.24 20.20
CA VAL A 325 13.92 -15.90 21.52
C VAL A 325 15.28 -16.55 21.82
N GLU A 326 15.82 -17.33 20.88
CA GLU A 326 17.11 -18.02 21.00
C GLU A 326 18.28 -17.03 20.98
N GLY A 327 18.17 -15.92 20.28
CA GLY A 327 19.16 -14.83 20.26
C GLY A 327 19.27 -14.03 21.57
N GLY A 328 18.52 -14.40 22.60
CA GLY A 328 18.61 -13.79 23.92
C GLY A 328 17.97 -12.40 24.03
N PHE A 329 16.96 -12.10 23.21
CA PHE A 329 16.20 -10.85 23.36
C PHE A 329 15.52 -10.78 24.72
N THR A 330 16.05 -9.92 25.60
CA THR A 330 15.73 -9.89 27.04
C THR A 330 14.36 -9.28 27.40
N SER A 331 13.65 -8.72 26.42
CA SER A 331 12.42 -7.96 26.67
C SER A 331 11.18 -8.56 26.00
N ILE A 332 11.13 -9.90 25.89
CA ILE A 332 9.98 -10.62 25.31
C ILE A 332 8.67 -10.24 26.01
N SER A 333 8.68 -10.07 27.33
CA SER A 333 7.49 -9.67 28.11
C SER A 333 6.92 -8.30 27.73
N LYS A 334 7.71 -7.42 27.12
CA LYS A 334 7.24 -6.11 26.64
C LYS A 334 6.67 -6.20 25.22
N VAL A 335 7.23 -7.07 24.40
CA VAL A 335 6.78 -7.31 23.03
C VAL A 335 5.54 -8.22 23.01
N CYS A 336 5.44 -9.15 23.97
CA CYS A 336 4.29 -10.03 24.23
C CYS A 336 3.63 -9.69 25.57
N SER A 337 3.20 -8.44 25.80
CA SER A 337 2.72 -8.02 27.12
C SER A 337 1.33 -8.56 27.44
N THR A 338 0.48 -8.77 26.43
CA THR A 338 -0.89 -9.27 26.63
C THR A 338 -0.95 -10.78 26.79
N TYR A 339 -0.17 -11.49 26.02
CA TYR A 339 -0.12 -12.95 26.02
C TYR A 339 1.34 -13.38 26.18
N PRO A 340 1.64 -14.35 27.06
CA PRO A 340 3.00 -14.80 27.29
C PRO A 340 3.64 -15.47 26.07
N ASN A 341 2.82 -15.95 25.15
CA ASN A 341 3.22 -16.58 23.90
C ASN A 341 2.56 -15.87 22.71
N PRO A 342 3.19 -15.88 21.54
CA PRO A 342 2.57 -15.42 20.30
C PRO A 342 1.25 -16.13 20.00
N ILE A 343 0.38 -15.45 19.27
CA ILE A 343 -0.84 -16.03 18.73
C ILE A 343 -0.51 -16.64 17.37
N ASP A 344 -0.63 -17.95 17.25
CA ASP A 344 -0.35 -18.64 15.99
C ASP A 344 -1.55 -18.58 15.04
N LEU A 345 -1.35 -18.09 13.82
CA LEU A 345 -2.33 -18.22 12.75
C LEU A 345 -2.36 -19.65 12.22
N LYS A 346 -3.57 -20.13 12.02
CA LYS A 346 -3.84 -21.52 11.62
C LYS A 346 -4.02 -21.63 10.11
N HIS A 347 -3.66 -22.78 9.58
CA HIS A 347 -3.98 -23.18 8.21
C HIS A 347 -5.48 -23.42 8.02
N LEU A 348 -5.92 -23.56 6.77
CA LEU A 348 -7.29 -23.92 6.44
C LEU A 348 -7.66 -25.25 7.09
N ASN A 349 -8.84 -25.29 7.69
CA ASN A 349 -9.50 -26.49 8.19
C ASN A 349 -10.77 -26.75 7.38
N SER A 350 -11.52 -27.80 7.74
CA SER A 350 -12.74 -28.19 7.03
C SER A 350 -13.80 -27.07 6.98
N ASP A 351 -13.94 -26.28 8.02
CA ASP A 351 -14.96 -25.21 8.06
C ASP A 351 -14.50 -23.99 7.26
N SER A 352 -13.26 -23.55 7.47
CA SER A 352 -12.71 -22.36 6.79
C SER A 352 -12.52 -22.57 5.28
N ILE A 353 -12.22 -23.79 4.82
CA ILE A 353 -12.13 -24.09 3.38
C ILE A 353 -13.52 -24.08 2.73
N ALA A 354 -14.55 -24.55 3.43
CA ALA A 354 -15.91 -24.51 2.93
C ALA A 354 -16.45 -23.07 2.83
N GLU A 355 -16.17 -22.24 3.85
CA GLU A 355 -16.50 -20.82 3.82
C GLU A 355 -15.75 -20.09 2.70
N LEU A 356 -14.44 -20.33 2.55
CA LEU A 356 -13.62 -19.79 1.47
C LEU A 356 -14.22 -20.11 0.11
N VAL A 357 -14.53 -21.39 -0.16
CA VAL A 357 -15.11 -21.82 -1.43
C VAL A 357 -16.45 -21.15 -1.68
N SER A 358 -17.32 -21.08 -0.66
CA SER A 358 -18.63 -20.45 -0.78
C SER A 358 -18.51 -18.96 -1.16
N LEU A 359 -17.61 -18.23 -0.52
CA LEU A 359 -17.43 -16.80 -0.77
C LEU A 359 -16.86 -16.52 -2.18
N TRP A 360 -15.81 -17.25 -2.60
CA TRP A 360 -15.23 -17.10 -3.93
C TRP A 360 -16.18 -17.47 -5.07
N LEU A 361 -16.97 -18.52 -4.88
CA LEU A 361 -18.01 -18.90 -5.85
C LEU A 361 -19.18 -17.91 -5.85
N GLN A 362 -19.53 -17.34 -4.71
CA GLN A 362 -20.55 -16.29 -4.63
C GLN A 362 -20.15 -15.04 -5.41
N ASP A 363 -18.88 -14.63 -5.35
CA ASP A 363 -18.33 -13.51 -6.14
C ASP A 363 -18.44 -13.79 -7.65
N PHE A 364 -18.40 -15.04 -8.07
CA PHE A 364 -18.64 -15.41 -9.46
C PHE A 364 -20.13 -15.45 -9.81
N TYR A 365 -20.97 -16.06 -8.96
CA TYR A 365 -22.38 -16.30 -9.25
C TYR A 365 -23.26 -15.04 -9.12
N SER A 366 -23.03 -14.22 -8.09
CA SER A 366 -23.92 -13.08 -7.77
C SER A 366 -23.97 -12.02 -8.89
N PRO A 367 -22.86 -11.55 -9.48
CA PRO A 367 -22.91 -10.57 -10.55
C PRO A 367 -23.57 -11.10 -11.83
N ARG A 368 -23.62 -12.43 -11.99
CA ARG A 368 -24.21 -13.12 -13.16
C ARG A 368 -25.65 -13.56 -12.95
N ASN A 369 -26.22 -13.27 -11.76
CA ASN A 369 -27.56 -13.74 -11.36
C ASN A 369 -27.73 -15.26 -11.48
N ILE A 370 -26.67 -16.02 -11.21
CA ILE A 370 -26.68 -17.48 -11.22
C ILE A 370 -27.02 -17.99 -9.82
N ASN A 371 -28.01 -18.89 -9.74
CA ASN A 371 -28.38 -19.55 -8.48
C ASN A 371 -27.88 -21.01 -8.51
N PRO A 372 -26.73 -21.30 -7.88
CA PRO A 372 -26.23 -22.67 -7.80
C PRO A 372 -27.12 -23.53 -6.86
N PRO A 373 -27.11 -24.86 -7.01
CA PRO A 373 -27.87 -25.77 -6.13
C PRO A 373 -27.48 -25.65 -4.65
N VAL A 374 -26.20 -25.42 -4.39
CA VAL A 374 -25.63 -25.11 -3.08
C VAL A 374 -24.51 -24.07 -3.26
N PRO A 375 -24.23 -23.23 -2.26
CA PRO A 375 -23.22 -22.17 -2.38
C PRO A 375 -21.82 -22.64 -2.76
N ILE A 376 -21.49 -23.89 -2.47
CA ILE A 376 -20.19 -24.50 -2.72
C ILE A 376 -20.13 -25.33 -4.02
N TYR A 377 -21.20 -25.36 -4.83
CA TYR A 377 -21.22 -26.14 -6.09
C TYR A 377 -20.11 -25.62 -7.04
N PRO A 378 -19.34 -26.52 -7.71
CA PRO A 378 -19.54 -27.95 -7.90
C PRO A 378 -18.89 -28.87 -6.85
N PHE A 379 -18.38 -28.31 -5.74
CA PHE A 379 -17.82 -29.12 -4.65
C PHE A 379 -18.92 -29.70 -3.75
N SER A 380 -18.63 -30.85 -3.09
CA SER A 380 -19.45 -31.37 -2.00
C SER A 380 -18.85 -30.99 -0.64
N LYS A 381 -19.68 -31.07 0.42
CA LYS A 381 -19.20 -30.81 1.80
C LYS A 381 -18.16 -31.84 2.23
N GLU A 382 -18.33 -33.09 1.83
CA GLU A 382 -17.43 -34.20 2.17
C GLU A 382 -16.06 -34.00 1.54
N GLU A 383 -16.01 -33.59 0.27
CA GLU A 383 -14.74 -33.26 -0.40
C GLU A 383 -14.01 -32.11 0.27
N LEU A 384 -14.73 -31.02 0.55
CA LEU A 384 -14.12 -29.85 1.21
C LEU A 384 -13.65 -30.17 2.64
N ALA A 385 -14.39 -31.04 3.35
CA ALA A 385 -13.94 -31.54 4.65
C ALA A 385 -12.65 -32.35 4.55
N GLU A 386 -12.49 -33.17 3.52
CA GLU A 386 -11.27 -33.92 3.27
C GLU A 386 -10.11 -33.00 2.85
N TYR A 387 -10.40 -31.98 2.02
CA TYR A 387 -9.40 -30.98 1.65
C TYR A 387 -8.90 -30.17 2.85
N GLY A 388 -9.80 -29.82 3.76
CA GLY A 388 -9.44 -29.12 5.01
C GLY A 388 -8.50 -29.89 5.94
N LYS A 389 -8.51 -31.24 5.89
CA LYS A 389 -7.58 -32.08 6.66
C LYS A 389 -6.13 -31.95 6.19
N ARG A 390 -5.89 -31.43 4.98
CA ARG A 390 -4.53 -31.28 4.44
C ARG A 390 -3.74 -30.16 5.11
N GLY A 391 -4.39 -29.28 5.85
CA GLY A 391 -3.74 -28.16 6.54
C GLY A 391 -3.01 -27.23 5.58
N LEU A 392 -3.63 -26.86 4.46
CA LEU A 392 -3.06 -25.97 3.45
C LEU A 392 -3.10 -24.52 3.97
N SER A 393 -2.10 -23.73 3.60
CA SER A 393 -2.21 -22.28 3.71
C SER A 393 -3.31 -21.76 2.78
N VAL A 394 -3.82 -20.55 2.99
CA VAL A 394 -4.86 -19.96 2.10
C VAL A 394 -4.37 -19.90 0.65
N ARG A 395 -3.10 -19.51 0.46
CA ARG A 395 -2.48 -19.45 -0.89
C ARG A 395 -2.39 -20.80 -1.58
N GLU A 396 -1.96 -21.82 -0.84
CA GLU A 396 -1.89 -23.19 -1.35
C GLU A 396 -3.30 -23.76 -1.58
N GLY A 397 -4.23 -23.47 -0.66
CA GLY A 397 -5.62 -23.85 -0.76
C GLY A 397 -6.30 -23.31 -2.01
N LEU A 398 -6.14 -22.02 -2.33
CA LEU A 398 -6.68 -21.41 -3.53
C LEU A 398 -6.07 -22.02 -4.80
N LYS A 399 -4.76 -22.23 -4.86
CA LYS A 399 -4.12 -22.93 -6.00
C LYS A 399 -4.65 -24.35 -6.17
N PHE A 400 -4.77 -25.05 -5.06
CA PHE A 400 -5.30 -26.42 -5.06
C PHE A 400 -6.77 -26.45 -5.53
N LEU A 401 -7.62 -25.57 -4.98
CA LEU A 401 -9.03 -25.45 -5.36
C LEU A 401 -9.20 -25.05 -6.82
N SER A 402 -8.34 -24.17 -7.35
CA SER A 402 -8.33 -23.82 -8.76
C SER A 402 -8.16 -25.07 -9.65
N SER A 403 -7.14 -25.89 -9.35
CA SER A 403 -6.87 -27.12 -10.10
C SER A 403 -8.00 -28.16 -9.94
N GLU A 404 -8.56 -28.29 -8.75
CA GLU A 404 -9.67 -29.25 -8.52
C GLU A 404 -10.97 -28.80 -9.16
N LEU A 405 -11.25 -27.48 -9.18
CA LEU A 405 -12.40 -26.94 -9.91
C LEU A 405 -12.28 -27.25 -11.41
N ASP A 406 -11.13 -26.97 -12.02
CA ASP A 406 -10.91 -27.26 -13.44
C ASP A 406 -11.14 -28.74 -13.78
N LYS A 407 -10.59 -29.66 -13.00
CA LYS A 407 -10.81 -31.11 -13.18
C LYS A 407 -12.29 -31.49 -13.09
N LYS A 408 -13.01 -30.91 -12.13
CA LYS A 408 -14.45 -31.18 -11.96
C LYS A 408 -15.26 -30.65 -13.14
N LEU A 409 -14.96 -29.43 -13.56
CA LEU A 409 -15.64 -28.79 -14.68
C LEU A 409 -15.36 -29.56 -16.00
N ASP A 410 -14.12 -30.03 -16.21
CA ASP A 410 -13.77 -30.88 -17.35
C ASP A 410 -14.61 -32.16 -17.36
N THR A 411 -14.76 -32.78 -16.19
CA THR A 411 -15.58 -33.99 -16.07
C THR A 411 -17.06 -33.70 -16.37
N LEU A 412 -17.61 -32.61 -15.77
CA LEU A 412 -19.02 -32.23 -15.97
C LEU A 412 -19.31 -31.81 -17.41
N LEU A 413 -18.38 -31.09 -18.06
CA LEU A 413 -18.51 -30.68 -19.46
C LEU A 413 -18.36 -31.85 -20.43
N ALA A 414 -17.49 -32.84 -20.14
CA ALA A 414 -17.34 -34.05 -20.95
C ALA A 414 -18.63 -34.90 -21.00
N PHE A 415 -19.40 -34.92 -19.93
CA PHE A 415 -20.72 -35.55 -19.90
C PHE A 415 -21.82 -34.79 -20.66
N SER A 416 -21.53 -33.51 -21.03
CA SER A 416 -22.53 -32.59 -21.62
C SER A 416 -22.33 -32.32 -23.12
N GLN A 417 -21.24 -32.81 -23.76
CA GLN A 417 -20.93 -32.48 -25.16
C GLN A 417 -20.97 -33.70 -26.12
N PRO A 418 -21.50 -33.51 -27.36
CA PRO A 418 -21.16 -34.37 -28.48
C PRO A 418 -19.75 -34.04 -28.99
N ASP A 419 -19.09 -35.02 -29.55
CA ASP A 419 -17.71 -35.14 -30.04
C ASP A 419 -16.93 -33.84 -30.33
N PRO A 420 -15.70 -33.63 -29.81
CA PRO A 420 -14.95 -32.39 -30.00
C PRO A 420 -14.42 -32.29 -31.44
N LEU A 421 -14.92 -31.30 -32.17
CA LEU A 421 -14.33 -30.81 -33.42
C LEU A 421 -12.83 -30.52 -33.21
N LYS A 422 -11.98 -30.93 -34.12
CA LYS A 422 -10.52 -30.68 -34.12
C LYS A 422 -10.25 -29.18 -34.17
N ILE A 423 -10.01 -28.59 -33.01
CA ILE A 423 -9.65 -27.16 -32.87
C ILE A 423 -8.18 -26.97 -33.33
N THR A 424 -7.96 -26.03 -34.23
CA THR A 424 -6.59 -25.70 -34.72
C THR A 424 -5.71 -25.03 -33.61
N PRO A 425 -4.39 -25.10 -33.70
CA PRO A 425 -3.50 -24.43 -32.73
C PRO A 425 -3.73 -22.91 -32.66
N THR A 426 -4.15 -22.27 -33.75
CA THR A 426 -4.47 -20.84 -33.80
C THR A 426 -5.75 -20.53 -33.03
N GLU A 427 -6.81 -21.32 -33.18
CA GLU A 427 -8.05 -21.17 -32.43
C GLU A 427 -7.85 -21.43 -30.94
N ARG A 428 -6.98 -22.37 -30.58
CA ARG A 428 -6.58 -22.59 -29.16
C ARG A 428 -5.87 -21.39 -28.59
N TRP A 429 -4.93 -20.81 -29.37
CA TRP A 429 -4.26 -19.58 -28.99
C TRP A 429 -5.24 -18.42 -28.79
N GLU A 430 -6.16 -18.18 -29.72
CA GLU A 430 -7.15 -17.10 -29.63
C GLU A 430 -8.01 -17.21 -28.37
N ARG A 431 -8.44 -18.43 -28.02
CA ARG A 431 -9.18 -18.68 -26.78
C ARG A 431 -8.31 -18.45 -25.55
N ALA A 432 -7.10 -19.01 -25.53
CA ALA A 432 -6.16 -18.86 -24.44
C ALA A 432 -5.79 -17.38 -24.23
N ASP A 433 -5.61 -16.63 -25.30
CA ASP A 433 -5.26 -15.21 -25.25
C ASP A 433 -6.39 -14.35 -24.70
N LEU A 434 -7.62 -14.61 -25.11
CA LEU A 434 -8.79 -13.90 -24.59
C LEU A 434 -8.91 -14.16 -23.08
N GLU A 435 -8.86 -15.42 -22.66
CA GLU A 435 -8.93 -15.82 -21.26
C GLU A 435 -7.77 -15.22 -20.42
N ALA A 436 -6.56 -15.29 -20.93
CA ALA A 436 -5.39 -14.74 -20.25
C ALA A 436 -5.44 -13.22 -20.10
N GLN A 437 -6.00 -12.50 -21.07
CA GLN A 437 -6.17 -11.05 -20.99
C GLN A 437 -7.25 -10.64 -19.97
N GLU A 438 -8.26 -11.46 -19.76
CA GLU A 438 -9.30 -11.24 -18.75
C GLU A 438 -8.75 -11.44 -17.31
N GLN A 439 -7.66 -12.21 -17.15
CA GLN A 439 -6.96 -12.36 -15.86
C GLN A 439 -6.12 -11.14 -15.47
N PHE A 440 -5.95 -10.18 -16.36
CA PHE A 440 -5.20 -8.96 -16.04
C PHE A 440 -6.06 -8.02 -15.17
N LEU A 441 -5.59 -7.78 -13.96
CA LEU A 441 -6.26 -6.87 -13.01
C LEU A 441 -5.57 -5.49 -13.03
N PRO A 442 -6.31 -4.38 -12.90
CA PRO A 442 -5.74 -3.04 -12.86
C PRO A 442 -4.67 -2.86 -11.76
N GLU A 443 -4.85 -3.52 -10.60
CA GLU A 443 -3.90 -3.49 -9.49
C GLU A 443 -2.52 -4.10 -9.83
N TYR A 444 -2.40 -4.88 -10.90
CA TYR A 444 -1.09 -5.39 -11.34
C TYR A 444 -0.15 -4.29 -11.83
N LEU A 445 -0.69 -3.12 -12.17
CA LEU A 445 0.13 -1.93 -12.45
C LEU A 445 0.81 -1.36 -11.20
N GLU A 446 0.37 -1.73 -10.01
CA GLU A 446 1.00 -1.35 -8.74
C GLU A 446 2.19 -2.24 -8.37
N ASP A 447 2.28 -3.43 -8.98
CA ASP A 447 3.26 -4.45 -8.63
C ASP A 447 4.54 -4.36 -9.46
N ASN A 448 5.54 -3.64 -8.94
CA ASN A 448 6.84 -3.52 -9.59
C ASN A 448 7.48 -4.85 -9.94
N LYS A 449 7.37 -5.86 -9.05
CA LYS A 449 7.99 -7.17 -9.26
C LYS A 449 7.26 -7.95 -10.35
N LEU A 450 5.94 -7.96 -10.32
CA LEU A 450 5.13 -8.62 -11.34
C LEU A 450 5.37 -8.01 -12.71
N ILE A 451 5.35 -6.68 -12.81
CA ILE A 451 5.64 -5.96 -14.07
C ILE A 451 7.03 -6.34 -14.59
N ALA A 452 8.04 -6.29 -13.72
CA ALA A 452 9.40 -6.65 -14.08
C ALA A 452 9.53 -8.11 -14.51
N GLU A 453 8.86 -9.04 -13.83
CA GLU A 453 8.84 -10.46 -14.20
C GLU A 453 8.20 -10.69 -15.56
N VAL A 454 7.06 -10.03 -15.83
CA VAL A 454 6.36 -10.12 -17.12
C VAL A 454 7.23 -9.60 -18.25
N VAL A 455 7.79 -8.42 -18.11
CA VAL A 455 8.65 -7.80 -19.13
C VAL A 455 9.92 -8.63 -19.34
N ARG A 456 10.58 -9.04 -18.26
CA ARG A 456 11.78 -9.88 -18.29
C ARG A 456 11.52 -11.23 -18.97
N PHE A 457 10.40 -11.87 -18.63
CA PHE A 457 9.98 -13.12 -19.27
C PHE A 457 9.89 -12.95 -20.80
N CYS A 458 9.17 -11.92 -21.25
CA CYS A 458 8.97 -11.65 -22.66
C CYS A 458 10.31 -11.36 -23.40
N LEU A 459 11.19 -10.57 -22.80
CA LEU A 459 12.51 -10.28 -23.36
C LEU A 459 13.39 -11.53 -23.46
N ASN A 460 13.36 -12.41 -22.46
CA ASN A 460 14.08 -13.68 -22.49
C ASN A 460 13.53 -14.69 -23.52
N ARG A 461 12.27 -14.57 -23.91
CA ARG A 461 11.69 -15.42 -24.98
C ARG A 461 12.16 -15.02 -26.37
N ILE A 462 12.46 -13.75 -26.62
CA ILE A 462 12.86 -13.26 -27.94
C ILE A 462 14.03 -14.06 -28.54
N PRO A 463 15.18 -14.24 -27.87
CA PRO A 463 16.29 -15.03 -28.42
C PRO A 463 16.02 -16.53 -28.51
N GLN A 464 14.99 -17.05 -27.84
CA GLN A 464 14.63 -18.46 -27.89
C GLN A 464 13.71 -18.80 -29.08
N ILE A 465 13.05 -17.80 -29.64
CA ILE A 465 12.17 -17.96 -30.80
C ILE A 465 13.03 -17.86 -32.09
N ALA A 466 13.13 -18.94 -32.84
CA ALA A 466 14.05 -19.05 -34.00
C ALA A 466 13.91 -17.89 -35.02
N ARG A 467 12.69 -17.34 -35.22
CA ARG A 467 12.44 -16.23 -36.15
C ARG A 467 12.77 -14.85 -35.58
N LEU A 468 12.94 -14.74 -34.28
CA LEU A 468 13.27 -13.49 -33.58
C LEU A 468 14.74 -13.47 -33.15
N ASN A 469 15.36 -14.64 -33.04
CA ASN A 469 16.78 -14.79 -32.67
C ASN A 469 17.67 -14.09 -33.69
N GLY A 470 18.53 -13.19 -33.21
CA GLY A 470 19.38 -12.38 -34.07
C GLY A 470 18.66 -11.25 -34.83
N THR A 471 17.32 -11.08 -34.65
CA THR A 471 16.56 -9.98 -35.25
C THR A 471 16.58 -8.76 -34.34
N ALA A 472 16.94 -7.61 -34.87
CA ALA A 472 16.92 -6.36 -34.14
C ALA A 472 15.47 -5.85 -33.93
N ILE A 473 15.17 -5.42 -32.69
CA ILE A 473 14.00 -4.64 -32.35
C ILE A 473 14.53 -3.26 -31.94
N GLU A 474 14.09 -2.19 -32.60
CA GLU A 474 14.59 -0.82 -32.39
C GLU A 474 16.14 -0.73 -32.42
N ASN A 475 16.77 -1.43 -33.37
CA ASN A 475 18.22 -1.57 -33.55
C ASN A 475 18.98 -2.40 -32.50
N VAL A 476 18.31 -2.97 -31.51
CA VAL A 476 18.89 -3.85 -30.49
C VAL A 476 18.57 -5.31 -30.79
N VAL A 477 19.61 -6.13 -30.92
CA VAL A 477 19.50 -7.60 -30.95
C VAL A 477 19.65 -8.11 -29.53
N ILE A 478 18.58 -8.63 -28.96
CA ILE A 478 18.55 -9.13 -27.58
C ILE A 478 19.22 -10.52 -27.53
N THR A 479 20.11 -10.70 -26.56
CA THR A 479 20.75 -12.00 -26.26
C THR A 479 20.21 -12.62 -24.97
N GLY A 480 19.61 -11.84 -24.09
CA GLY A 480 18.98 -12.29 -22.83
C GLY A 480 18.86 -11.20 -21.79
N THR A 481 18.67 -11.61 -20.54
CA THR A 481 18.66 -10.71 -19.37
C THR A 481 19.52 -11.28 -18.26
N GLU A 482 20.04 -10.42 -17.38
CA GLU A 482 20.77 -10.83 -16.19
C GLU A 482 20.22 -10.18 -14.91
N ASP A 483 20.56 -10.78 -13.75
CA ASP A 483 20.22 -10.23 -12.44
C ASP A 483 21.11 -9.03 -12.12
N ILE A 484 20.56 -8.15 -11.25
CA ILE A 484 21.31 -6.98 -10.78
C ILE A 484 22.37 -7.41 -9.76
N THR A 485 23.59 -7.03 -10.04
CA THR A 485 24.74 -7.22 -9.16
C THR A 485 25.52 -5.90 -9.03
N PRO A 486 26.03 -5.56 -7.84
CA PRO A 486 25.95 -6.27 -6.56
C PRO A 486 24.59 -6.09 -5.86
N LYS A 487 24.01 -7.18 -5.33
CA LYS A 487 22.69 -7.15 -4.66
C LYS A 487 22.66 -6.22 -3.45
N SER A 488 23.75 -6.14 -2.70
CA SER A 488 23.89 -5.29 -1.51
C SER A 488 23.73 -3.79 -1.79
N LYS A 489 24.06 -3.32 -2.99
CA LYS A 489 23.90 -1.91 -3.39
C LYS A 489 22.54 -1.63 -4.07
N ASN A 490 21.89 -2.67 -4.59
CA ASN A 490 20.61 -2.54 -5.26
C ASN A 490 19.45 -2.31 -4.28
N ASN A 491 19.39 -3.05 -3.17
CA ASN A 491 18.28 -3.01 -2.20
C ASN A 491 16.89 -3.17 -2.85
N GLY A 492 16.79 -3.93 -3.94
CA GLY A 492 15.52 -4.22 -4.61
C GLY A 492 14.92 -3.11 -5.47
N TYR A 493 15.62 -2.00 -5.68
CA TYR A 493 15.11 -0.89 -6.50
C TYR A 493 15.23 -1.12 -8.01
N LEU A 494 16.27 -1.84 -8.43
CA LEU A 494 16.50 -2.20 -9.82
C LEU A 494 16.13 -3.66 -10.04
N HIS A 495 15.58 -4.01 -11.20
CA HIS A 495 14.95 -5.31 -11.39
C HIS A 495 15.79 -6.28 -12.21
N PHE A 496 16.31 -5.85 -13.37
CA PHE A 496 17.16 -6.67 -14.24
C PHE A 496 17.92 -5.82 -15.24
N LYS A 497 18.90 -6.43 -15.92
CA LYS A 497 19.56 -5.83 -17.09
C LYS A 497 19.21 -6.61 -18.35
N ILE A 498 19.03 -5.92 -19.46
CA ILE A 498 18.88 -6.48 -20.79
C ILE A 498 20.28 -6.56 -21.41
N LEU A 499 20.58 -7.70 -21.98
CA LEU A 499 21.82 -7.93 -22.71
C LEU A 499 21.52 -8.00 -24.20
N GLY A 500 22.31 -7.31 -25.00
CA GLY A 500 22.12 -7.29 -26.43
C GLY A 500 23.32 -6.70 -27.20
N THR A 501 23.11 -6.50 -28.48
CA THR A 501 24.04 -5.73 -29.34
C THR A 501 23.26 -4.66 -30.10
N GLU A 502 23.83 -3.46 -30.15
CA GLU A 502 23.29 -2.31 -30.89
C GLU A 502 24.38 -1.84 -31.88
N ALA A 503 24.04 -1.76 -33.15
CA ALA A 503 25.01 -1.47 -34.21
C ALA A 503 26.29 -2.35 -34.15
N GLY A 504 26.14 -3.59 -33.71
CA GLY A 504 27.25 -4.55 -33.58
C GLY A 504 28.10 -4.40 -32.32
N GLN A 505 27.83 -3.44 -31.45
CA GLN A 505 28.48 -3.25 -30.16
C GLN A 505 27.64 -3.83 -29.01
N PRO A 506 28.28 -4.48 -28.02
CA PRO A 506 27.53 -4.93 -26.83
C PRO A 506 26.81 -3.77 -26.16
N VAL A 507 25.55 -3.97 -25.74
CA VAL A 507 24.78 -3.01 -24.96
C VAL A 507 24.13 -3.70 -23.77
N ARG A 508 24.17 -3.04 -22.61
CA ARG A 508 23.52 -3.44 -21.37
C ARG A 508 22.57 -2.34 -20.91
N ILE A 509 21.28 -2.65 -20.88
CA ILE A 509 20.23 -1.69 -20.50
C ILE A 509 19.72 -2.05 -19.11
N LEU A 510 19.89 -1.15 -18.15
CA LEU A 510 19.43 -1.32 -16.78
C LEU A 510 17.95 -0.95 -16.67
N VAL A 511 17.11 -1.83 -16.08
CA VAL A 511 15.66 -1.64 -16.00
C VAL A 511 15.20 -1.55 -14.55
N ALA A 512 14.47 -0.50 -14.24
CA ALA A 512 13.75 -0.34 -12.99
C ALA A 512 12.26 -0.09 -13.24
N VAL A 513 11.39 -0.78 -12.53
CA VAL A 513 9.95 -0.49 -12.47
C VAL A 513 9.69 0.31 -11.21
N VAL A 514 9.10 1.50 -11.32
CA VAL A 514 8.99 2.44 -10.21
C VAL A 514 7.56 2.99 -10.15
N GLN A 515 6.67 2.28 -9.47
CA GLN A 515 5.27 2.67 -9.33
C GLN A 515 4.96 3.34 -7.97
N GLN A 516 5.94 3.44 -7.08
CA GLN A 516 5.79 4.14 -5.80
C GLN A 516 5.41 5.60 -6.00
N THR A 517 4.60 6.13 -5.07
CA THR A 517 4.15 7.52 -5.05
C THR A 517 4.99 8.42 -4.14
N GLY A 518 5.78 7.84 -3.23
CA GLY A 518 6.64 8.58 -2.31
C GLY A 518 7.94 9.08 -2.97
N GLY A 519 8.23 10.38 -2.85
CA GLY A 519 9.40 11.02 -3.46
C GLY A 519 10.74 10.41 -3.04
N PHE A 520 10.84 9.87 -1.82
CA PHE A 520 12.06 9.23 -1.33
C PHE A 520 12.35 7.90 -2.03
N SER A 521 11.38 7.00 -2.09
CA SER A 521 11.53 5.68 -2.77
C SER A 521 11.81 5.86 -4.26
N VAL A 522 11.11 6.81 -4.89
CA VAL A 522 11.35 7.18 -6.29
C VAL A 522 12.77 7.73 -6.47
N GLY A 523 13.20 8.66 -5.61
CA GLY A 523 14.55 9.21 -5.65
C GLY A 523 15.64 8.16 -5.43
N ALA A 524 15.42 7.19 -4.55
CA ALA A 524 16.35 6.10 -4.30
C ALA A 524 16.53 5.18 -5.52
N ALA A 525 15.44 4.91 -6.27
CA ALA A 525 15.50 4.16 -7.51
C ALA A 525 16.27 4.93 -8.61
N PHE A 526 15.94 6.20 -8.80
CA PHE A 526 16.59 7.04 -9.81
C PHE A 526 18.09 7.24 -9.52
N LYS A 527 18.45 7.43 -8.25
CA LYS A 527 19.86 7.52 -7.84
C LYS A 527 20.67 6.26 -8.24
N ARG A 528 20.06 5.09 -8.14
CA ARG A 528 20.70 3.83 -8.53
C ARG A 528 20.75 3.66 -10.05
N LEU A 529 19.73 4.13 -10.76
CA LEU A 529 19.73 4.12 -12.24
C LEU A 529 20.86 4.97 -12.83
N LEU A 530 21.37 5.96 -12.09
CA LEU A 530 22.51 6.81 -12.48
C LEU A 530 23.88 6.16 -12.23
N ASP A 531 23.96 5.11 -11.44
CA ASP A 531 25.24 4.49 -11.04
C ASP A 531 25.66 3.40 -12.04
N TYR A 532 25.95 3.82 -13.27
CA TYR A 532 26.30 2.97 -14.39
C TYR A 532 27.58 2.14 -14.14
N GLU A 533 28.54 2.72 -13.42
CA GLU A 533 29.81 2.06 -13.09
C GLU A 533 29.57 0.89 -12.11
N THR A 534 28.86 1.12 -11.02
CA THR A 534 28.58 0.06 -10.02
C THR A 534 27.78 -1.10 -10.62
N PHE A 535 26.77 -0.80 -11.45
CA PHE A 535 25.87 -1.82 -11.99
C PHE A 535 26.31 -2.33 -13.37
N GLY A 536 27.32 -1.76 -13.98
CA GLY A 536 27.89 -2.22 -15.25
C GLY A 536 26.87 -2.18 -16.39
N CYS A 537 26.33 -1.01 -16.68
CA CYS A 537 25.38 -0.80 -17.76
C CYS A 537 25.80 0.38 -18.63
N ASP A 538 25.28 0.42 -19.86
CA ASP A 538 25.58 1.47 -20.85
C ASP A 538 24.48 2.53 -20.90
N ARG A 539 23.26 2.14 -20.61
CA ARG A 539 22.10 3.03 -20.43
C ARG A 539 21.08 2.43 -19.48
N SER A 540 20.12 3.23 -19.05
CA SER A 540 19.09 2.79 -18.12
C SER A 540 17.69 3.28 -18.55
N CYS A 541 16.67 2.53 -18.18
CA CYS A 541 15.29 2.96 -18.35
C CYS A 541 14.46 2.75 -17.09
N VAL A 542 13.54 3.66 -16.84
CA VAL A 542 12.54 3.56 -15.78
C VAL A 542 11.17 3.33 -16.38
N LEU A 543 10.52 2.24 -15.98
CA LEU A 543 9.14 1.91 -16.35
C LEU A 543 8.21 2.51 -15.29
N ARG A 544 7.38 3.46 -15.68
CA ARG A 544 6.47 4.15 -14.76
C ARG A 544 5.23 4.64 -15.48
N GLU A 545 4.06 4.55 -14.85
CA GLU A 545 2.83 5.11 -15.40
C GLU A 545 2.89 6.63 -15.57
N GLU A 546 2.27 7.13 -16.62
CA GLU A 546 2.23 8.56 -16.93
C GLU A 546 1.50 9.39 -15.87
N ASN A 547 0.48 8.83 -15.22
CA ASN A 547 -0.28 9.47 -14.14
C ASN A 547 0.52 9.64 -12.85
N ARG A 548 1.66 8.93 -12.70
CA ARG A 548 2.55 8.99 -11.54
C ARG A 548 3.67 10.01 -11.74
N LYS A 549 3.27 11.27 -11.87
CA LYS A 549 4.16 12.38 -12.18
C LYS A 549 5.19 12.64 -11.07
N LEU A 550 6.33 13.20 -11.45
CA LEU A 550 7.32 13.70 -10.51
C LEU A 550 7.02 15.18 -10.17
N ARG A 551 7.12 15.51 -8.90
CA ARG A 551 7.08 16.90 -8.46
C ARG A 551 8.44 17.53 -8.68
N ARG A 552 8.47 18.76 -9.18
CA ARG A 552 9.72 19.50 -9.47
C ARG A 552 10.58 19.74 -8.23
N ASN A 553 9.97 19.79 -7.04
CA ASN A 553 10.67 19.96 -5.75
C ASN A 553 11.20 18.64 -5.15
N TRP A 554 11.05 17.51 -5.83
CA TRP A 554 11.63 16.26 -5.37
C TRP A 554 13.06 16.10 -5.89
N LYS A 555 13.98 15.61 -5.06
CA LYS A 555 15.32 15.17 -5.54
C LYS A 555 15.24 14.12 -6.67
N ALA A 556 14.15 13.37 -6.72
CA ALA A 556 13.87 12.46 -7.83
C ALA A 556 13.80 13.17 -9.18
N TYR A 557 13.35 14.43 -9.21
CA TYR A 557 13.33 15.25 -10.42
C TYR A 557 14.74 15.59 -10.91
N ASP A 558 15.63 16.00 -10.01
CA ASP A 558 17.03 16.30 -10.34
C ASP A 558 17.72 15.04 -10.87
N TYR A 559 17.49 13.90 -10.21
CA TYR A 559 18.00 12.61 -10.68
C TYR A 559 17.43 12.21 -12.04
N TYR A 560 16.16 12.50 -12.32
CA TYR A 560 15.57 12.22 -13.63
C TYR A 560 16.18 13.10 -14.73
N GLN A 561 16.42 14.38 -14.47
CA GLN A 561 17.11 15.25 -15.42
C GLN A 561 18.52 14.75 -15.72
N GLU A 562 19.25 14.32 -14.69
CA GLU A 562 20.58 13.76 -14.88
C GLU A 562 20.55 12.41 -15.60
N LEU A 563 19.53 11.56 -15.31
CA LEU A 563 19.32 10.30 -16.02
C LEU A 563 19.17 10.52 -17.52
N VAL A 564 18.35 11.46 -17.93
CA VAL A 564 18.14 11.80 -19.35
C VAL A 564 19.43 12.32 -20.01
N LYS A 565 20.23 13.14 -19.31
CA LYS A 565 21.54 13.61 -19.80
C LYS A 565 22.53 12.48 -20.01
N GLN A 566 22.48 11.45 -19.17
CA GLN A 566 23.35 10.27 -19.25
C GLN A 566 22.84 9.22 -20.22
N GLY A 567 21.80 9.52 -21.02
CA GLY A 567 21.22 8.59 -21.99
C GLY A 567 20.28 7.56 -21.37
N GLY A 568 19.70 7.87 -20.21
CA GLY A 568 18.59 7.11 -19.66
C GLY A 568 17.24 7.64 -20.14
N GLU A 569 16.19 6.84 -19.98
CA GLU A 569 14.85 7.16 -20.49
C GLU A 569 13.73 6.79 -19.50
N TRP A 570 12.66 7.59 -19.51
CA TRP A 570 11.39 7.25 -18.91
C TRP A 570 10.51 6.58 -19.95
N VAL A 571 10.19 5.33 -19.72
CA VAL A 571 9.29 4.53 -20.54
C VAL A 571 7.90 4.53 -19.92
N HIS A 572 6.91 4.99 -20.69
CA HIS A 572 5.53 5.09 -20.23
C HIS A 572 4.88 3.72 -20.12
N LEU A 573 4.63 3.30 -18.88
CA LEU A 573 3.90 2.07 -18.60
C LEU A 573 2.39 2.30 -18.78
N GLN A 574 1.79 1.58 -19.71
CA GLN A 574 0.35 1.63 -19.97
C GLN A 574 -0.24 0.22 -19.84
N ALA A 575 -1.43 0.13 -19.23
CA ALA A 575 -2.15 -1.14 -19.07
C ALA A 575 -2.32 -1.87 -20.41
N GLU A 576 -2.66 -1.12 -21.46
CA GLU A 576 -2.90 -1.63 -22.82
C GLU A 576 -1.66 -2.30 -23.43
N HIS A 577 -0.46 -1.85 -23.06
CA HIS A 577 0.79 -2.41 -23.54
C HIS A 577 1.29 -3.59 -22.67
N LEU A 578 1.03 -3.54 -21.35
CA LEU A 578 1.43 -4.58 -20.42
C LEU A 578 0.50 -5.80 -20.48
N LYS A 579 -0.82 -5.59 -20.59
CA LYS A 579 -1.83 -6.64 -20.62
C LYS A 579 -1.55 -7.76 -21.63
N PRO A 580 -1.16 -7.48 -22.88
CA PRO A 580 -0.80 -8.51 -23.85
C PRO A 580 0.44 -9.31 -23.46
N LEU A 581 1.43 -8.68 -22.81
CA LEU A 581 2.64 -9.35 -22.34
C LEU A 581 2.35 -10.23 -21.12
N PHE A 582 1.50 -9.75 -20.22
CA PHE A 582 1.01 -10.54 -19.11
C PHE A 582 0.26 -11.80 -19.60
N ALA A 583 -0.66 -11.62 -20.55
CA ALA A 583 -1.41 -12.73 -21.13
C ALA A 583 -0.47 -13.75 -21.78
N LEU A 584 0.56 -13.29 -22.48
CA LEU A 584 1.56 -14.18 -23.06
C LEU A 584 2.28 -15.01 -21.99
N LYS A 585 2.77 -14.37 -20.91
CA LYS A 585 3.40 -15.07 -19.79
C LYS A 585 2.43 -16.04 -19.14
N TYR A 586 1.19 -15.65 -18.88
CA TYR A 586 0.16 -16.48 -18.29
C TYR A 586 -0.10 -17.76 -19.12
N ILE A 587 -0.18 -17.63 -20.44
CA ILE A 587 -0.36 -18.78 -21.34
C ILE A 587 0.87 -19.71 -21.31
N TYR A 588 2.09 -19.18 -21.27
CA TYR A 588 3.29 -20.01 -21.15
C TYR A 588 3.34 -20.75 -19.81
N ASP A 589 2.98 -20.09 -18.72
CA ASP A 589 3.00 -20.69 -17.38
C ASP A 589 1.92 -21.76 -17.21
N ASN A 590 0.80 -21.64 -17.96
CA ASN A 590 -0.37 -22.54 -17.92
C ASN A 590 -0.59 -23.29 -19.25
N HIS A 591 0.46 -23.50 -20.03
CA HIS A 591 0.37 -24.00 -21.40
C HIS A 591 -0.32 -25.37 -21.53
N GLU A 592 -0.20 -26.24 -20.53
CA GLU A 592 -0.86 -27.55 -20.48
C GLU A 592 -2.40 -27.40 -20.38
N GLN A 593 -2.88 -26.41 -19.62
CA GLN A 593 -4.29 -26.10 -19.48
C GLN A 593 -4.93 -25.73 -20.83
N PHE A 594 -4.16 -25.10 -21.70
CA PHE A 594 -4.59 -24.69 -23.03
C PHE A 594 -4.29 -25.73 -24.13
N ASP A 595 -3.76 -26.88 -23.75
CA ASP A 595 -3.29 -27.91 -24.69
C ASP A 595 -2.33 -27.34 -25.77
N LEU A 596 -1.43 -26.46 -25.31
CA LEU A 596 -0.40 -25.81 -26.10
C LEU A 596 0.98 -26.18 -25.54
N SER A 597 1.90 -26.62 -26.35
CA SER A 597 3.31 -26.79 -25.94
C SER A 597 4.11 -25.53 -26.20
N HIS A 598 5.18 -25.29 -25.41
CA HIS A 598 6.09 -24.17 -25.62
C HIS A 598 6.60 -24.07 -27.06
N LYS A 599 6.95 -25.21 -27.68
CA LYS A 599 7.38 -25.26 -29.09
C LYS A 599 6.30 -24.77 -30.06
N ARG A 600 5.04 -25.09 -29.78
CA ARG A 600 3.90 -24.61 -30.59
C ARG A 600 3.70 -23.11 -30.39
N LEU A 601 3.73 -22.64 -29.16
CA LEU A 601 3.64 -21.21 -28.84
C LEU A 601 4.73 -20.41 -29.56
N ASP A 602 6.00 -20.83 -29.47
CA ASP A 602 7.12 -20.19 -30.14
C ASP A 602 6.98 -20.14 -31.68
N SER A 603 6.25 -21.09 -32.26
CA SER A 603 6.01 -21.16 -33.71
C SER A 603 4.87 -20.28 -34.21
N LEU A 604 3.99 -19.79 -33.31
CA LEU A 604 2.84 -18.97 -33.69
C LEU A 604 3.27 -17.56 -34.12
N LYS A 605 2.75 -17.11 -35.25
CA LYS A 605 3.02 -15.75 -35.77
C LYS A 605 2.53 -14.66 -34.81
N GLU A 606 1.43 -14.93 -34.12
CA GLU A 606 0.80 -14.04 -33.16
C GLU A 606 1.71 -13.77 -31.98
N VAL A 607 2.38 -14.80 -31.43
CA VAL A 607 3.37 -14.70 -30.37
C VAL A 607 4.58 -13.88 -30.82
N GLN A 608 5.09 -14.20 -32.00
CA GLN A 608 6.25 -13.50 -32.58
C GLN A 608 5.93 -12.01 -32.80
N ARG A 609 4.75 -11.71 -33.35
CA ARG A 609 4.28 -10.33 -33.56
C ARG A 609 4.13 -9.60 -32.24
N ARG A 610 3.54 -10.25 -31.23
CA ARG A 610 3.33 -9.65 -29.90
C ARG A 610 4.66 -9.27 -29.24
N LEU A 611 5.67 -10.09 -29.32
CA LEU A 611 7.00 -9.80 -28.76
C LEU A 611 7.74 -8.72 -29.54
N SER A 612 7.69 -8.74 -30.89
CA SER A 612 8.46 -7.81 -31.70
C SER A 612 7.79 -6.46 -31.97
N GLN A 613 6.46 -6.38 -31.82
CA GLN A 613 5.68 -5.17 -32.12
C GLN A 613 5.03 -4.54 -30.90
N ASN A 614 5.17 -5.13 -29.71
CA ASN A 614 4.59 -4.54 -28.49
C ASN A 614 5.23 -3.17 -28.21
N PRO A 615 4.41 -2.10 -28.03
CA PRO A 615 4.93 -0.75 -27.87
C PRO A 615 5.85 -0.61 -26.65
N LEU A 616 5.54 -1.27 -25.52
CA LEU A 616 6.37 -1.22 -24.31
C LEU A 616 7.77 -1.83 -24.55
N ILE A 617 7.85 -3.00 -25.21
CA ILE A 617 9.14 -3.64 -25.55
C ILE A 617 9.94 -2.75 -26.51
N ARG A 618 9.27 -2.18 -27.51
CA ARG A 618 9.92 -1.30 -28.47
C ARG A 618 10.45 -0.04 -27.83
N GLU A 619 9.69 0.58 -26.96
CA GLU A 619 10.11 1.79 -26.25
C GLU A 619 11.30 1.52 -25.33
N ILE A 620 11.31 0.40 -24.56
CA ILE A 620 12.46 -0.01 -23.73
C ILE A 620 13.75 -0.17 -24.56
N LEU A 621 13.64 -0.62 -25.82
CA LEU A 621 14.77 -0.90 -26.69
C LEU A 621 15.12 0.27 -27.61
N SER A 622 14.26 1.28 -27.72
CA SER A 622 14.49 2.44 -28.58
C SER A 622 15.69 3.27 -28.09
N GLN A 623 16.20 4.11 -28.95
CA GLN A 623 17.22 5.08 -28.55
C GLN A 623 16.59 6.19 -27.72
N PRO A 624 17.16 6.54 -26.55
CA PRO A 624 16.67 7.61 -25.70
C PRO A 624 16.58 8.96 -26.45
N LYS A 625 15.45 9.63 -26.31
CA LYS A 625 15.21 10.91 -27.01
C LYS A 625 16.02 12.09 -26.45
N GLY A 626 16.69 11.90 -25.32
CA GLY A 626 17.53 12.93 -24.69
C GLY A 626 16.77 14.17 -24.18
N GLN A 627 15.45 14.06 -24.04
CA GLN A 627 14.57 15.12 -23.58
C GLN A 627 13.77 14.67 -22.36
N VAL A 628 13.65 15.55 -21.37
CA VAL A 628 12.78 15.33 -20.22
C VAL A 628 11.32 15.36 -20.72
N SER A 629 10.58 14.27 -20.50
CA SER A 629 9.17 14.22 -20.88
C SER A 629 8.35 15.18 -20.01
N GLU A 630 7.68 16.14 -20.61
CA GLU A 630 6.78 17.05 -19.89
C GLU A 630 5.59 16.31 -19.25
N THR A 631 5.17 15.20 -19.85
CA THR A 631 4.09 14.36 -19.31
C THR A 631 4.48 13.61 -18.03
N ALA A 632 5.78 13.43 -17.79
CA ALA A 632 6.32 12.82 -16.57
C ALA A 632 6.31 13.76 -15.35
N LEU A 633 5.97 15.04 -15.54
CA LEU A 633 6.03 16.08 -14.52
C LEU A 633 4.63 16.52 -14.08
N GLU A 634 4.45 16.79 -12.80
CA GLU A 634 3.31 17.59 -12.34
C GLU A 634 3.44 19.00 -12.96
N GLY A 635 2.39 19.43 -13.67
CA GLY A 635 2.31 20.81 -14.12
C GLY A 635 2.40 21.75 -12.93
N GLU A 636 3.07 22.89 -13.09
CA GLU A 636 2.95 23.98 -12.11
C GLU A 636 1.46 24.29 -11.99
N THR A 637 0.91 24.06 -10.82
CA THR A 637 -0.32 24.74 -10.45
C THR A 637 0.12 26.20 -10.33
N LEU A 638 -0.05 26.95 -11.40
CA LEU A 638 0.02 28.40 -11.36
C LEU A 638 -0.98 28.80 -10.29
N HIS A 639 -0.47 29.17 -9.12
CA HIS A 639 -1.21 30.05 -8.23
C HIS A 639 -1.43 31.32 -9.04
N HIS A 640 -2.56 31.36 -9.77
CA HIS A 640 -3.09 32.64 -10.22
C HIS A 640 -3.34 33.41 -8.93
N LEU A 641 -2.44 34.33 -8.66
CA LEU A 641 -2.74 35.48 -7.83
C LEU A 641 -3.97 36.13 -8.44
N HIS A 642 -5.13 35.80 -7.87
CA HIS A 642 -6.35 36.53 -8.15
C HIS A 642 -6.05 37.99 -7.88
N SER A 643 -6.42 38.87 -8.78
CA SER A 643 -6.27 40.30 -8.60
C SER A 643 -6.98 40.72 -7.28
N GLU A 644 -6.51 41.76 -6.59
CA GLU A 644 -7.15 42.28 -5.38
C GLU A 644 -8.67 42.52 -5.58
N ALA A 645 -9.10 42.83 -6.79
CA ALA A 645 -10.50 43.02 -7.16
C ALA A 645 -11.33 41.71 -7.13
N GLU A 646 -10.74 40.57 -7.55
CA GLU A 646 -11.42 39.27 -7.46
C GLU A 646 -11.45 38.75 -6.02
N ALA A 647 -10.40 39.00 -5.22
CA ALA A 647 -10.40 38.68 -3.80
C ALA A 647 -11.47 39.48 -3.05
N GLN A 648 -11.68 40.76 -3.37
CA GLN A 648 -12.76 41.58 -2.81
C GLN A 648 -14.14 41.13 -3.25
N GLN A 649 -14.33 40.69 -4.49
CA GLN A 649 -15.59 40.15 -4.99
C GLN A 649 -15.96 38.81 -4.32
N ILE A 650 -14.96 37.93 -4.08
CA ILE A 650 -15.14 36.67 -3.35
C ILE A 650 -15.50 36.94 -1.89
N LEU A 651 -14.82 37.92 -1.25
CA LEU A 651 -15.12 38.33 0.12
C LEU A 651 -16.53 38.92 0.26
N GLN A 652 -16.99 39.68 -0.74
CA GLN A 652 -18.34 40.24 -0.77
C GLN A 652 -19.40 39.15 -0.97
N HIS A 653 -19.14 38.17 -1.85
CA HIS A 653 -20.05 37.04 -2.09
C HIS A 653 -20.14 36.08 -0.90
N LEU A 654 -19.06 35.95 -0.14
CA LEU A 654 -19.02 35.16 1.11
C LEU A 654 -19.71 35.88 2.29
N ALA A 655 -19.74 37.21 2.27
CA ALA A 655 -20.48 38.00 3.27
C ALA A 655 -22.02 37.95 3.02
N ASP A 656 -22.45 37.77 1.79
CA ASP A 656 -23.85 37.65 1.37
C ASP A 656 -24.46 36.25 1.56
N LEU A 657 -23.61 35.23 1.76
CA LEU A 657 -24.04 33.89 2.18
C LEU A 657 -24.44 33.96 3.67
N SER A 658 -25.67 34.43 3.96
CA SER A 658 -26.25 34.32 5.27
C SER A 658 -26.23 32.88 5.74
N LEU A 659 -25.45 32.60 6.80
CA LEU A 659 -25.47 31.35 7.50
C LEU A 659 -26.87 31.07 8.02
N PRO A 660 -27.42 29.86 7.92
CA PRO A 660 -28.61 29.50 8.66
C PRO A 660 -28.33 29.73 10.16
N GLU A 661 -29.27 30.32 10.87
CA GLU A 661 -29.15 30.75 12.27
C GLU A 661 -28.89 29.62 13.30
N GLU A 662 -28.64 28.39 12.87
CA GLU A 662 -28.32 27.23 13.70
C GLU A 662 -26.90 26.68 13.45
N GLY A 663 -25.91 27.52 13.31
CA GLY A 663 -24.52 27.09 13.11
C GLY A 663 -23.58 27.74 14.12
N LEU A 664 -22.78 26.96 14.78
CA LEU A 664 -21.74 27.33 15.71
C LEU A 664 -21.00 28.62 15.29
N GLU A 665 -21.35 29.75 15.87
CA GLU A 665 -20.47 30.90 15.91
C GLU A 665 -19.25 30.55 16.76
N MET A 666 -18.13 30.30 16.10
CA MET A 666 -16.86 30.40 16.80
C MET A 666 -16.69 31.85 17.26
N PRO A 667 -16.51 32.12 18.56
CA PRO A 667 -16.39 33.47 19.05
C PRO A 667 -15.30 34.21 18.32
N THR A 668 -15.57 35.42 17.85
CA THR A 668 -14.65 36.30 17.13
C THR A 668 -13.45 36.73 17.95
N GLN A 669 -13.48 36.56 19.25
CA GLN A 669 -12.37 36.57 20.20
C GLN A 669 -12.59 35.44 21.19
N LEU A 670 -11.60 34.55 21.30
CA LEU A 670 -11.51 33.58 22.38
C LEU A 670 -11.17 34.38 23.64
N ASP A 671 -12.18 34.67 24.44
CA ASP A 671 -12.03 35.40 25.71
C ASP A 671 -11.30 34.49 26.71
N LEU A 672 -9.98 34.72 26.80
CA LEU A 672 -9.08 33.95 27.66
C LEU A 672 -9.17 34.33 29.13
N THR A 673 -9.98 35.35 29.48
CA THR A 673 -10.10 35.80 30.86
C THR A 673 -10.88 34.82 31.74
N VAL A 674 -11.61 33.89 31.11
CA VAL A 674 -12.40 32.86 31.84
C VAL A 674 -11.51 31.71 32.37
N LEU A 675 -10.27 31.60 31.95
CA LEU A 675 -9.35 30.51 32.37
C LEU A 675 -8.39 30.91 33.51
N GLU A 676 -8.40 32.17 33.96
CA GLU A 676 -7.56 32.57 35.10
C GLU A 676 -8.20 32.30 36.49
N VAL A 677 -9.40 31.76 36.56
CA VAL A 677 -10.14 31.55 37.82
C VAL A 677 -10.59 30.09 38.04
N ALA A 678 -9.90 29.10 37.41
CA ALA A 678 -10.14 27.69 37.76
C ALA A 678 -8.83 26.90 37.87
#